data_15797fe33a2ba10597a58ddad63b7c21
#
_entry.id   15797fe33a2ba10597a58ddad63b7c21
#
_cell.length_a   1.000
_cell.length_b   1.000
_cell.length_c   1.000
_cell.angle_alpha   90.00
_cell.angle_beta   90.00
_cell.angle_gamma   90.00
#
_symmetry.space_group_name_H-M   'P 1'
#
loop_
_entity.id
_entity.type
_entity.pdbx_description
1 polymer ?
#
loop_
_entity_poly.entity_id
_entity_poly.type
_entity_poly.pdbx_seq_one_letter_code
_entity_poly.pdbx_strand_id
1 'polypeptide(L)'
;MEKLAKMTIKALLRKAGFCLAAIFAALVAQGSSESRNPSGDSFSIPRAEFEKYYREITGKPAPDGIVDFAIDSKVSKSGNDAYTIVSVGSRRRDGRVAITGSNLRSVLYGVYDLLARRGGCRWFWDGDIVPKKESLDFSNLNIYEESRFEYRGLRYFAHRGLTRFQAEHWGFDDWKREIDWMLKRRLNLFMLRIGQDDLFQKAFPDVCPYPDPSKPIPEAMSGYDNRSLFWSLQFRGELRKKVMDYAFARGLMAPEDFGTMSHWYSRTPKAFLEKMNPPFLPQQGGCYGDPTDRVWDIRDPKWLDAYWRLTETSIANYGKPDLLHTIGIAERHCFTNRADNLKMKCDMLNRLVQNAAAHYPKSKVLFAGWDFYLTWRPDEVKQLVKTLDPNRILIWDYEADAINKTNFTEWDVIGKFPYTFGIFLCYEAGLDIRANYDLIHERQKLVEKDPMCKGYILWPESSHTDTLCLRYFTANAWSQKLLPSDRILDEFCESRYGATMANEMKSIWKKVIPASASQGWRGNYGRQITLGWKGVSQLEKALTSQFRQWKDKVEPVKHVFRELAGIPWNGGFIRRDTIDLARTALDRIILLRLNELVFDIGEWRKGKRDGADLPGRARHLSTLTDLMADVLELHTDYSLWESYCRLEAVEKVQNPDFTKTLFDNASCDYCRSHQYELARYWYAARMRKAASRLAKAVASHECHAVLFDNSEDERQALMGKPLESLRPTRPRTETNFRTTMQSIADALEREMMQF
;
A
#
# COMPACT_ATOMS: atom_id res chain seq x y z
N MET A 1 31.72 44.54 43.66
CA MET A 1 30.28 44.36 43.81
C MET A 1 29.58 43.89 42.50
N GLU A 2 29.99 44.38 41.37
CA GLU A 2 29.39 44.01 40.05
C GLU A 2 29.56 42.54 39.62
N LYS A 3 30.69 41.92 39.98
CA LYS A 3 30.97 40.49 39.72
C LYS A 3 30.12 39.54 40.56
N LEU A 4 29.77 39.94 41.81
CA LEU A 4 28.87 39.13 42.67
C LEU A 4 27.41 39.23 42.19
N ALA A 5 26.98 40.42 41.74
CA ALA A 5 25.62 40.59 41.21
C ALA A 5 25.37 39.77 39.92
N LYS A 6 26.36 39.70 39.01
CA LYS A 6 26.27 38.91 37.81
C LYS A 6 26.27 37.40 38.06
N MET A 7 26.94 36.91 39.11
CA MET A 7 26.90 35.49 39.48
C MET A 7 25.57 35.12 40.15
N THR A 8 24.95 36.03 40.94
CA THR A 8 23.65 35.78 41.59
C THR A 8 22.51 35.76 40.56
N ILE A 9 22.55 36.65 39.56
CA ILE A 9 21.56 36.70 38.49
C ILE A 9 21.66 35.43 37.58
N LYS A 10 22.87 34.96 37.27
CA LYS A 10 23.06 33.70 36.50
C LYS A 10 22.57 32.46 37.27
N ALA A 11 22.73 32.45 38.61
CA ALA A 11 22.22 31.36 39.45
C ALA A 11 20.70 31.41 39.60
N LEU A 12 20.09 32.58 39.65
CA LEU A 12 18.64 32.77 39.66
C LEU A 12 17.99 32.39 38.32
N LEU A 13 18.60 32.77 37.18
CA LEU A 13 18.12 32.40 35.85
C LEU A 13 18.26 30.89 35.58
N ARG A 14 19.30 30.23 36.11
CA ARG A 14 19.40 28.75 36.05
C ARG A 14 18.34 28.07 36.92
N LYS A 15 18.03 28.59 38.12
CA LYS A 15 16.95 28.04 38.96
C LYS A 15 15.56 28.30 38.37
N ALA A 16 15.32 29.45 37.76
CA ALA A 16 14.07 29.75 37.06
C ALA A 16 13.88 28.88 35.80
N GLY A 17 14.95 28.63 35.04
CA GLY A 17 14.91 27.71 33.90
C GLY A 17 14.65 26.26 34.31
N PHE A 18 15.21 25.80 35.45
CA PHE A 18 14.93 24.47 36.01
C PHE A 18 13.49 24.36 36.56
N CYS A 19 12.95 25.40 37.15
CA CYS A 19 11.56 25.42 37.63
C CYS A 19 10.55 25.44 36.45
N LEU A 20 10.82 26.17 35.36
CA LEU A 20 9.99 26.20 34.17
C LEU A 20 10.04 24.87 33.44
N ALA A 21 11.21 24.24 33.33
CA ALA A 21 11.34 22.91 32.76
C ALA A 21 10.64 21.83 33.61
N ALA A 22 10.71 21.93 34.92
CA ALA A 22 10.01 21.03 35.85
C ALA A 22 8.48 21.24 35.85
N ILE A 23 8.00 22.49 35.68
CA ILE A 23 6.57 22.81 35.55
C ILE A 23 6.06 22.33 34.18
N PHE A 24 6.85 22.45 33.09
CA PHE A 24 6.50 21.95 31.79
C PHE A 24 6.52 20.40 31.75
N ALA A 25 7.51 19.79 32.41
CA ALA A 25 7.56 18.34 32.57
C ALA A 25 6.42 17.80 33.45
N ALA A 26 6.01 18.56 34.49
CA ALA A 26 4.86 18.19 35.31
C ALA A 26 3.51 18.38 34.57
N LEU A 27 3.39 19.40 33.72
CA LEU A 27 2.22 19.60 32.88
C LEU A 27 2.13 18.53 31.75
N VAL A 28 3.27 18.09 31.21
CA VAL A 28 3.34 16.99 30.24
C VAL A 28 3.12 15.64 30.93
N ALA A 29 3.63 15.45 32.15
CA ALA A 29 3.42 14.23 32.94
C ALA A 29 1.98 14.11 33.49
N GLN A 30 1.28 15.20 33.72
CA GLN A 30 -0.15 15.18 34.04
C GLN A 30 -1.06 15.03 32.84
N GLY A 31 -0.54 15.21 31.59
CA GLY A 31 -1.25 14.92 30.36
C GLY A 31 -1.19 13.44 29.92
N SER A 32 -0.35 12.61 30.57
CA SER A 32 -0.11 11.21 30.17
C SER A 32 -0.77 10.15 31.05
N SER A 33 -1.57 10.52 32.02
CA SER A 33 -2.33 9.56 32.82
C SER A 33 -3.72 10.08 33.14
N GLU A 34 -4.56 10.02 32.14
CA GLU A 34 -5.99 9.79 32.22
C GLU A 34 -6.56 10.07 30.84
N SER A 35 -6.87 9.01 30.09
CA SER A 35 -7.89 9.10 29.08
C SER A 35 -9.17 9.55 29.83
N ARG A 36 -9.42 10.85 29.90
CA ARG A 36 -10.74 11.36 30.24
C ARG A 36 -11.69 10.87 29.17
N ASN A 37 -12.27 9.67 29.41
CA ASN A 37 -13.55 9.36 28.85
C ASN A 37 -14.52 10.44 29.37
N PRO A 38 -15.15 11.22 28.48
CA PRO A 38 -16.39 11.84 28.86
C PRO A 38 -17.30 10.68 29.29
N SER A 39 -18.09 10.83 30.31
CA SER A 39 -19.05 9.88 30.87
C SER A 39 -19.95 9.25 29.79
N GLY A 40 -19.42 8.31 29.04
CA GLY A 40 -20.04 7.60 27.93
C GLY A 40 -19.74 6.13 28.05
N ASP A 41 -20.72 5.28 27.75
CA ASP A 41 -20.61 3.84 27.71
C ASP A 41 -19.32 3.42 26.97
N SER A 42 -18.39 2.74 27.64
CA SER A 42 -17.11 2.26 27.08
C SER A 42 -17.30 1.37 25.86
N PHE A 43 -18.52 0.87 25.64
CA PHE A 43 -18.92 0.01 24.52
C PHE A 43 -19.83 0.72 23.50
N SER A 44 -19.89 2.05 23.52
CA SER A 44 -20.73 2.82 22.58
C SER A 44 -20.42 2.48 21.11
N ILE A 45 -19.14 2.32 20.75
CA ILE A 45 -18.73 1.95 19.39
C ILE A 45 -19.13 0.51 19.04
N PRO A 46 -18.78 -0.54 19.80
CA PRO A 46 -19.27 -1.91 19.54
C PRO A 46 -20.79 -2.01 19.45
N ARG A 47 -21.51 -1.29 20.32
CA ARG A 47 -22.96 -1.25 20.30
C ARG A 47 -23.52 -0.60 19.02
N ALA A 48 -22.97 0.53 18.63
CA ALA A 48 -23.37 1.22 17.42
C ALA A 48 -23.11 0.39 16.14
N GLU A 49 -21.95 -0.30 16.07
CA GLU A 49 -21.63 -1.18 14.94
C GLU A 49 -22.57 -2.39 14.91
N PHE A 50 -22.85 -3.02 16.05
CA PHE A 50 -23.81 -4.13 16.13
C PHE A 50 -25.20 -3.67 15.69
N GLU A 51 -25.72 -2.56 16.23
CA GLU A 51 -27.04 -2.00 15.92
C GLU A 51 -27.19 -1.66 14.44
N LYS A 52 -26.17 -1.04 13.85
CA LYS A 52 -26.12 -0.68 12.41
C LYS A 52 -26.37 -1.92 11.56
N TYR A 53 -25.56 -2.97 11.74
CA TYR A 53 -25.67 -4.17 10.92
C TYR A 53 -26.88 -5.03 11.28
N TYR A 54 -27.28 -5.09 12.56
CA TYR A 54 -28.51 -5.78 12.95
C TYR A 54 -29.72 -5.18 12.23
N ARG A 55 -29.83 -3.84 12.22
CA ARG A 55 -30.88 -3.11 11.50
C ARG A 55 -30.78 -3.30 9.98
N GLU A 56 -29.57 -3.30 9.45
CA GLU A 56 -29.37 -3.54 8.03
C GLU A 56 -29.82 -4.94 7.61
N ILE A 57 -29.51 -5.96 8.43
CA ILE A 57 -29.90 -7.36 8.18
C ILE A 57 -31.41 -7.56 8.34
N THR A 58 -32.00 -7.09 9.46
CA THR A 58 -33.36 -7.45 9.86
C THR A 58 -34.41 -6.41 9.48
N GLY A 59 -34.01 -5.20 9.14
CA GLY A 59 -34.91 -4.05 8.94
C GLY A 59 -35.46 -3.47 10.26
N LYS A 60 -35.04 -3.99 11.43
CA LYS A 60 -35.55 -3.64 12.76
C LYS A 60 -34.42 -3.18 13.68
N PRO A 61 -34.69 -2.32 14.68
CA PRO A 61 -33.70 -2.06 15.73
C PRO A 61 -33.40 -3.33 16.52
N ALA A 62 -32.17 -3.42 17.04
CA ALA A 62 -31.82 -4.52 17.91
C ALA A 62 -32.60 -4.43 19.24
N PRO A 63 -33.10 -5.54 19.78
CA PRO A 63 -33.73 -5.55 21.10
C PRO A 63 -32.76 -5.10 22.20
N ASP A 64 -33.25 -4.36 23.17
CA ASP A 64 -32.42 -3.89 24.30
C ASP A 64 -31.82 -5.08 25.05
N GLY A 65 -30.52 -4.99 25.36
CA GLY A 65 -29.81 -6.02 26.10
C GLY A 65 -29.62 -7.35 25.36
N ILE A 66 -29.82 -7.40 24.05
CA ILE A 66 -29.61 -8.63 23.25
C ILE A 66 -28.12 -9.01 23.20
N VAL A 67 -27.22 -8.05 23.31
CA VAL A 67 -25.77 -8.25 23.36
C VAL A 67 -25.16 -7.55 24.58
N ASP A 68 -24.45 -8.32 25.39
CA ASP A 68 -23.63 -7.82 26.49
C ASP A 68 -22.16 -7.76 26.06
N PHE A 69 -21.44 -6.69 26.41
CA PHE A 69 -20.03 -6.48 26.09
C PHE A 69 -19.18 -6.44 27.34
N ALA A 70 -17.99 -7.06 27.29
CA ALA A 70 -17.01 -7.00 28.37
C ALA A 70 -15.58 -6.98 27.81
N ILE A 71 -14.67 -6.40 28.60
CA ILE A 71 -13.22 -6.52 28.38
C ILE A 71 -12.63 -7.28 29.55
N ASP A 72 -11.92 -8.38 29.25
CA ASP A 72 -11.13 -9.16 30.20
C ASP A 72 -9.86 -9.64 29.51
N SER A 73 -8.71 -9.12 29.91
CA SER A 73 -7.41 -9.51 29.34
C SER A 73 -7.10 -11.01 29.53
N LYS A 74 -7.71 -11.67 30.51
CA LYS A 74 -7.55 -13.10 30.77
C LYS A 74 -8.20 -14.00 29.71
N VAL A 75 -9.03 -13.45 28.82
CA VAL A 75 -9.55 -14.18 27.66
C VAL A 75 -8.41 -14.63 26.75
N SER A 76 -7.37 -13.81 26.61
CA SER A 76 -6.17 -14.20 25.86
C SER A 76 -5.31 -15.19 26.65
N LYS A 77 -4.90 -16.27 26.01
CA LYS A 77 -3.98 -17.28 26.56
C LYS A 77 -2.52 -16.98 26.20
N SER A 78 -2.30 -16.34 25.07
CA SER A 78 -0.95 -16.01 24.57
C SER A 78 -0.53 -14.56 24.82
N GLY A 79 -1.46 -13.71 25.29
CA GLY A 79 -1.27 -12.26 25.38
C GLY A 79 -1.66 -11.50 24.10
N ASN A 80 -2.05 -12.22 23.04
CA ASN A 80 -2.50 -11.63 21.78
C ASN A 80 -4.00 -11.23 21.84
N ASP A 81 -4.52 -10.68 20.74
CA ASP A 81 -5.94 -10.36 20.63
C ASP A 81 -6.79 -11.64 20.66
N ALA A 82 -7.75 -11.69 21.57
CA ALA A 82 -8.65 -12.82 21.73
C ALA A 82 -10.06 -12.36 22.12
N TYR A 83 -11.06 -13.16 21.76
CA TYR A 83 -12.44 -12.93 22.18
C TYR A 83 -13.23 -14.22 22.33
N THR A 84 -14.32 -14.12 23.11
CA THR A 84 -15.34 -15.15 23.22
C THR A 84 -16.70 -14.62 22.82
N ILE A 85 -17.55 -15.49 22.25
CA ILE A 85 -18.95 -15.23 21.97
C ILE A 85 -19.76 -16.36 22.55
N VAL A 86 -20.57 -16.08 23.57
CA VAL A 86 -21.30 -17.11 24.33
C VAL A 86 -22.77 -16.75 24.43
N SER A 87 -23.66 -17.70 24.13
CA SER A 87 -25.09 -17.55 24.38
C SER A 87 -25.38 -17.47 25.88
N VAL A 88 -26.18 -16.47 26.28
CA VAL A 88 -26.53 -16.21 27.69
C VAL A 88 -27.96 -16.61 27.94
N GLY A 89 -28.23 -17.31 29.07
CA GLY A 89 -29.57 -17.68 29.55
C GLY A 89 -29.82 -19.18 29.61
N SER A 90 -30.65 -19.58 30.56
CA SER A 90 -30.97 -20.98 30.83
C SER A 90 -32.05 -21.58 29.92
N ARG A 91 -32.74 -20.74 29.14
CA ARG A 91 -33.73 -21.15 28.14
C ARG A 91 -33.26 -20.71 26.75
N ARG A 92 -33.11 -21.68 25.86
CA ARG A 92 -32.69 -21.52 24.45
C ARG A 92 -33.49 -20.47 23.61
N ARG A 93 -34.47 -19.79 24.21
CA ARG A 93 -35.36 -18.84 23.53
C ARG A 93 -35.07 -17.36 23.83
N ASP A 94 -34.19 -17.07 24.81
CA ASP A 94 -33.97 -15.65 25.20
C ASP A 94 -33.04 -14.89 24.27
N GLY A 95 -32.38 -15.57 23.32
CA GLY A 95 -31.65 -14.96 22.20
C GLY A 95 -30.52 -14.02 22.57
N ARG A 96 -30.08 -13.97 23.84
CA ARG A 96 -29.04 -13.08 24.32
C ARG A 96 -27.64 -13.68 24.09
N VAL A 97 -26.65 -12.82 23.86
CA VAL A 97 -25.25 -13.21 23.63
C VAL A 97 -24.30 -12.27 24.40
N ALA A 98 -23.25 -12.82 24.96
CA ALA A 98 -22.16 -12.06 25.56
C ALA A 98 -20.93 -12.14 24.66
N ILE A 99 -20.29 -10.98 24.41
CA ILE A 99 -19.02 -10.85 23.72
C ILE A 99 -18.01 -10.30 24.71
N THR A 100 -16.97 -11.09 25.01
CA THR A 100 -15.87 -10.67 25.87
C THR A 100 -14.58 -10.65 25.06
N GLY A 101 -13.91 -9.51 24.98
CA GLY A 101 -12.63 -9.33 24.28
C GLY A 101 -11.48 -9.08 25.24
N SER A 102 -10.25 -9.43 24.87
CA SER A 102 -9.03 -9.09 25.62
C SER A 102 -8.77 -7.59 25.69
N ASN A 103 -9.35 -6.83 24.77
CA ASN A 103 -9.32 -5.37 24.67
C ASN A 103 -10.49 -4.89 23.79
N LEU A 104 -10.64 -3.56 23.62
CA LEU A 104 -11.76 -2.98 22.86
C LEU A 104 -11.83 -3.47 21.42
N ARG A 105 -10.71 -3.52 20.69
CA ARG A 105 -10.72 -4.01 19.29
C ARG A 105 -11.11 -5.48 19.20
N SER A 106 -10.75 -6.29 20.19
CA SER A 106 -11.14 -7.69 20.25
C SER A 106 -12.65 -7.85 20.47
N VAL A 107 -13.30 -6.95 21.21
CA VAL A 107 -14.77 -6.89 21.29
C VAL A 107 -15.37 -6.60 19.91
N LEU A 108 -14.82 -5.64 19.17
CA LEU A 108 -15.26 -5.33 17.80
C LEU A 108 -15.07 -6.52 16.85
N TYR A 109 -13.96 -7.26 16.95
CA TYR A 109 -13.78 -8.52 16.20
C TYR A 109 -14.89 -9.51 16.50
N GLY A 110 -15.26 -9.66 17.76
CA GLY A 110 -16.37 -10.51 18.19
C GLY A 110 -17.71 -10.06 17.60
N VAL A 111 -17.98 -8.75 17.55
CA VAL A 111 -19.19 -8.20 16.90
C VAL A 111 -19.24 -8.60 15.42
N TYR A 112 -18.19 -8.35 14.67
CA TYR A 112 -18.16 -8.66 13.24
C TYR A 112 -18.17 -10.17 12.96
N ASP A 113 -17.56 -10.99 13.81
CA ASP A 113 -17.61 -12.45 13.70
C ASP A 113 -19.00 -12.99 14.00
N LEU A 114 -19.69 -12.46 15.03
CA LEU A 114 -21.09 -12.80 15.33
C LEU A 114 -22.00 -12.50 14.12
N LEU A 115 -21.86 -11.31 13.54
CA LEU A 115 -22.63 -10.88 12.36
C LEU A 115 -22.29 -11.75 11.13
N ALA A 116 -21.04 -12.14 10.96
CA ALA A 116 -20.66 -13.06 9.88
C ALA A 116 -21.27 -14.45 10.06
N ARG A 117 -21.22 -15.00 11.28
CA ARG A 117 -21.73 -16.35 11.57
C ARG A 117 -23.25 -16.43 11.58
N ARG A 118 -23.95 -15.47 12.15
CA ARG A 118 -25.40 -15.47 12.31
C ARG A 118 -26.13 -14.64 11.28
N GLY A 119 -25.58 -13.48 10.92
CA GLY A 119 -26.09 -12.61 9.87
C GLY A 119 -25.80 -13.13 8.46
N GLY A 120 -24.73 -13.89 8.30
CA GLY A 120 -24.22 -14.31 6.98
C GLY A 120 -23.40 -13.21 6.29
N CYS A 121 -23.02 -12.17 7.03
CA CYS A 121 -22.23 -11.08 6.49
C CYS A 121 -20.87 -11.56 5.96
N ARG A 122 -20.41 -10.90 4.89
CA ARG A 122 -19.06 -11.13 4.33
C ARG A 122 -18.38 -9.79 4.17
N TRP A 123 -17.12 -9.75 4.55
CA TRP A 123 -16.34 -8.53 4.67
C TRP A 123 -15.23 -8.51 3.62
N PHE A 124 -15.38 -7.69 2.59
CA PHE A 124 -14.36 -7.47 1.57
C PHE A 124 -13.87 -6.01 1.64
N TRP A 125 -12.67 -5.79 1.15
CA TRP A 125 -12.10 -4.45 1.14
C TRP A 125 -12.94 -3.44 0.35
N ASP A 126 -13.50 -3.89 -0.75
CA ASP A 126 -14.25 -3.06 -1.69
C ASP A 126 -15.77 -3.06 -1.45
N GLY A 127 -16.21 -3.68 -0.36
CA GLY A 127 -17.61 -3.65 0.09
C GLY A 127 -17.98 -4.81 0.99
N ASP A 128 -19.12 -4.69 1.62
CA ASP A 128 -19.70 -5.72 2.47
C ASP A 128 -20.87 -6.43 1.76
N ILE A 129 -21.05 -7.71 2.01
CA ILE A 129 -22.27 -8.43 1.70
C ILE A 129 -23.06 -8.57 3.00
N VAL A 130 -24.25 -7.98 3.03
CA VAL A 130 -25.15 -7.99 4.19
C VAL A 130 -26.50 -8.62 3.79
N PRO A 131 -26.67 -9.92 4.00
CA PRO A 131 -27.91 -10.61 3.64
C PRO A 131 -29.11 -10.11 4.47
N LYS A 132 -30.29 -10.06 3.87
CA LYS A 132 -31.53 -9.76 4.59
C LYS A 132 -32.05 -11.03 5.26
N LYS A 133 -32.49 -10.91 6.50
CA LYS A 133 -33.10 -11.98 7.31
C LYS A 133 -34.22 -11.39 8.16
N GLU A 134 -35.21 -12.19 8.51
CA GLU A 134 -36.29 -11.74 9.38
C GLU A 134 -35.85 -11.55 10.84
N SER A 135 -34.89 -12.35 11.29
CA SER A 135 -34.32 -12.33 12.64
C SER A 135 -32.93 -12.98 12.67
N LEU A 136 -32.19 -12.73 13.75
CA LEU A 136 -30.93 -13.40 14.05
C LEU A 136 -31.12 -14.33 15.26
N ASP A 137 -30.68 -15.57 15.13
CA ASP A 137 -30.65 -16.56 16.22
C ASP A 137 -29.24 -16.59 16.84
N PHE A 138 -29.17 -16.23 18.13
CA PHE A 138 -27.94 -16.26 18.93
C PHE A 138 -27.85 -17.45 19.88
N SER A 139 -28.67 -18.47 19.69
CA SER A 139 -28.61 -19.68 20.47
C SER A 139 -27.37 -20.54 20.17
N ASN A 140 -26.96 -21.36 21.15
CA ASN A 140 -25.90 -22.36 21.02
C ASN A 140 -24.55 -21.81 20.52
N LEU A 141 -24.16 -20.61 20.95
CA LEU A 141 -22.84 -20.05 20.73
C LEU A 141 -21.93 -20.36 21.91
N ASN A 142 -20.75 -20.90 21.62
CA ASN A 142 -19.62 -21.04 22.52
C ASN A 142 -18.35 -20.99 21.69
N ILE A 143 -17.94 -19.76 21.36
CA ILE A 143 -16.85 -19.48 20.44
C ILE A 143 -15.70 -18.88 21.22
N TYR A 144 -14.52 -19.38 20.97
CA TYR A 144 -13.25 -18.79 21.39
C TYR A 144 -12.36 -18.61 20.16
N GLU A 145 -11.85 -17.41 19.98
CA GLU A 145 -10.92 -17.07 18.91
C GLU A 145 -9.76 -16.28 19.49
N GLU A 146 -8.55 -16.60 19.06
CA GLU A 146 -7.32 -15.91 19.44
C GLU A 146 -6.38 -15.79 18.26
N SER A 147 -5.70 -14.66 18.15
CA SER A 147 -4.71 -14.44 17.11
C SER A 147 -3.42 -15.22 17.37
N ARG A 148 -2.83 -15.76 16.30
CA ARG A 148 -1.49 -16.33 16.36
C ARG A 148 -0.43 -15.27 16.65
N PHE A 149 -0.59 -14.07 16.10
CA PHE A 149 0.42 -13.02 16.11
C PHE A 149 0.02 -11.79 16.94
N GLU A 150 1.02 -11.15 17.53
CA GLU A 150 0.89 -9.86 18.22
C GLU A 150 0.55 -8.74 17.22
N TYR A 151 1.22 -8.71 16.05
CA TYR A 151 1.05 -7.67 15.04
C TYR A 151 0.45 -8.22 13.75
N ARG A 152 -0.58 -7.56 13.24
CA ARG A 152 -1.25 -7.88 11.99
C ARG A 152 -1.59 -6.57 11.31
N GLY A 153 -0.78 -6.18 10.34
CA GLY A 153 -0.79 -4.80 9.87
C GLY A 153 -0.85 -4.62 8.37
N LEU A 154 -1.32 -3.43 8.03
CA LEU A 154 -1.20 -2.85 6.70
C LEU A 154 -0.43 -1.56 6.79
N ARG A 155 0.51 -1.37 5.87
CA ARG A 155 1.18 -0.12 5.67
C ARG A 155 0.58 0.62 4.49
N TYR A 156 0.16 1.83 4.73
CA TYR A 156 -0.32 2.74 3.71
C TYR A 156 0.81 3.64 3.29
N PHE A 157 1.07 3.64 2.02
CA PHE A 157 2.14 4.39 1.43
C PHE A 157 1.56 5.41 0.47
N ALA A 158 1.99 6.63 0.62
CA ALA A 158 1.64 7.71 -0.26
C ALA A 158 2.63 7.76 -1.40
N HIS A 159 2.43 6.96 -2.41
CA HIS A 159 3.38 6.92 -3.50
C HIS A 159 2.65 6.84 -4.83
N ARG A 160 2.77 7.88 -5.63
CA ARG A 160 2.38 7.92 -7.02
C ARG A 160 0.95 7.50 -7.32
N GLY A 161 0.12 8.48 -7.41
CA GLY A 161 -1.27 8.40 -7.30
C GLY A 161 -2.01 7.70 -8.39
N LEU A 162 -2.77 6.75 -7.97
CA LEU A 162 -3.87 6.25 -8.72
C LEU A 162 -5.11 6.25 -7.87
N THR A 163 -5.87 7.25 -8.07
CA THR A 163 -7.30 7.31 -7.87
C THR A 163 -7.82 6.63 -6.60
N ARG A 164 -8.66 5.64 -6.74
CA ARG A 164 -9.22 4.88 -5.63
C ARG A 164 -8.17 4.09 -4.85
N PHE A 165 -7.12 3.66 -5.51
CA PHE A 165 -6.11 2.80 -4.89
C PHE A 165 -5.05 3.59 -4.13
N GLN A 166 -4.97 4.90 -4.36
CA GLN A 166 -4.02 5.74 -3.67
C GLN A 166 -4.62 6.34 -2.41
N ALA A 167 -4.13 5.90 -1.28
CA ALA A 167 -4.60 6.34 0.02
C ALA A 167 -4.50 7.86 0.24
N GLU A 168 -3.60 8.55 -0.45
CA GLU A 168 -3.51 10.01 -0.42
C GLU A 168 -4.68 10.74 -1.08
N HIS A 169 -5.41 10.05 -1.94
CA HIS A 169 -6.60 10.58 -2.58
C HIS A 169 -7.88 10.27 -1.80
N TRP A 170 -7.76 9.67 -0.61
CA TRP A 170 -8.89 9.29 0.21
C TRP A 170 -9.33 10.42 1.13
N GLY A 171 -10.63 10.67 1.15
CA GLY A 171 -11.27 11.49 2.16
C GLY A 171 -11.53 10.71 3.46
N PHE A 172 -12.11 11.41 4.44
CA PHE A 172 -12.39 10.80 5.73
C PHE A 172 -13.30 9.57 5.66
N ASP A 173 -14.31 9.59 4.78
CA ASP A 173 -15.22 8.45 4.62
C ASP A 173 -14.56 7.23 3.98
N ASP A 174 -13.57 7.42 3.11
CA ASP A 174 -12.76 6.34 2.58
C ASP A 174 -11.92 5.70 3.69
N TRP A 175 -11.28 6.51 4.52
CA TRP A 175 -10.49 6.05 5.66
C TRP A 175 -11.34 5.34 6.72
N LYS A 176 -12.57 5.80 6.98
CA LYS A 176 -13.50 5.11 7.87
C LYS A 176 -13.81 3.71 7.36
N ARG A 177 -14.14 3.57 6.06
CA ARG A 177 -14.40 2.26 5.46
C ARG A 177 -13.19 1.33 5.58
N GLU A 178 -12.00 1.88 5.35
CA GLU A 178 -10.75 1.13 5.45
C GLU A 178 -10.49 0.64 6.88
N ILE A 179 -10.57 1.51 7.86
CA ILE A 179 -10.37 1.18 9.28
C ILE A 179 -11.41 0.15 9.75
N ASP A 180 -12.67 0.34 9.38
CA ASP A 180 -13.74 -0.61 9.72
C ASP A 180 -13.48 -1.97 9.05
N TRP A 181 -13.02 -2.01 7.79
CA TRP A 181 -12.65 -3.25 7.12
C TRP A 181 -11.45 -3.93 7.80
N MET A 182 -10.44 -3.19 8.24
CA MET A 182 -9.33 -3.75 9.01
C MET A 182 -9.83 -4.49 10.25
N LEU A 183 -10.74 -3.88 11.01
CA LEU A 183 -11.34 -4.50 12.20
C LEU A 183 -12.19 -5.73 11.85
N LYS A 184 -13.01 -5.67 10.81
CA LYS A 184 -13.78 -6.81 10.29
C LYS A 184 -12.87 -7.97 9.88
N ARG A 185 -11.64 -7.68 9.44
CA ARG A 185 -10.61 -8.66 9.09
C ARG A 185 -9.64 -8.96 10.23
N ARG A 186 -9.86 -8.43 11.43
CA ARG A 186 -9.10 -8.69 12.67
C ARG A 186 -7.65 -8.22 12.58
N LEU A 187 -7.39 -7.16 11.81
CA LEU A 187 -6.12 -6.46 11.80
C LEU A 187 -6.04 -5.49 12.97
N ASN A 188 -4.83 -5.21 13.46
CA ASN A 188 -4.62 -4.36 14.63
C ASN A 188 -3.57 -3.28 14.45
N LEU A 189 -2.78 -3.34 13.38
CA LEU A 189 -1.69 -2.41 13.14
C LEU A 189 -1.98 -1.56 11.90
N PHE A 190 -2.31 -0.30 12.13
CA PHE A 190 -2.62 0.71 11.13
C PHE A 190 -1.40 1.60 10.90
N MET A 191 -0.62 1.31 9.87
CA MET A 191 0.62 2.03 9.58
C MET A 191 0.36 3.15 8.57
N LEU A 192 -0.20 4.26 9.03
CA LEU A 192 -0.48 5.43 8.19
C LEU A 192 0.81 6.25 7.99
N ARG A 193 1.44 6.04 6.84
CA ARG A 193 2.63 6.78 6.43
C ARG A 193 2.37 7.61 5.18
N ILE A 194 1.31 8.37 5.20
CA ILE A 194 0.98 9.31 4.15
C ILE A 194 1.42 10.66 4.60
N GLY A 195 2.48 11.16 4.00
CA GLY A 195 3.03 12.49 4.21
C GLY A 195 3.07 12.90 5.69
N GLN A 196 3.99 13.67 6.07
CA GLN A 196 3.92 14.30 7.38
C GLN A 196 3.18 15.63 7.30
N ASP A 197 2.49 15.79 6.20
CA ASP A 197 1.59 16.89 5.90
C ASP A 197 2.12 18.22 6.46
N ASP A 198 1.50 18.73 7.51
CA ASP A 198 1.84 20.00 8.13
C ASP A 198 2.78 19.87 9.37
N LEU A 199 3.54 18.80 9.48
CA LEU A 199 4.37 18.54 10.65
C LEU A 199 5.43 19.63 10.89
N PHE A 200 6.10 20.10 9.83
CA PHE A 200 7.08 21.19 9.95
C PHE A 200 6.43 22.51 10.35
N GLN A 201 5.22 22.78 9.86
CA GLN A 201 4.45 23.98 10.21
C GLN A 201 4.08 23.97 11.69
N LYS A 202 3.76 22.81 12.24
CA LYS A 202 3.45 22.65 13.66
C LYS A 202 4.68 22.64 14.55
N ALA A 203 5.75 21.98 14.11
CA ALA A 203 6.98 21.88 14.89
C ALA A 203 7.81 23.17 14.87
N PHE A 204 7.83 23.88 13.76
CA PHE A 204 8.67 25.06 13.53
C PHE A 204 7.88 26.20 12.86
N PRO A 205 6.80 26.71 13.48
CA PRO A 205 5.91 27.70 12.86
C PRO A 205 6.62 29.00 12.45
N ASP A 206 7.63 29.42 13.23
CA ASP A 206 8.41 30.63 12.94
C ASP A 206 9.37 30.46 11.75
N VAL A 207 9.67 29.22 11.39
CA VAL A 207 10.58 28.86 10.29
C VAL A 207 9.82 28.44 9.05
N CYS A 208 8.79 27.63 9.24
CA CYS A 208 7.95 27.07 8.19
C CYS A 208 6.49 27.47 8.45
N PRO A 209 6.06 28.70 8.13
CA PRO A 209 4.65 29.06 8.25
C PRO A 209 3.80 28.27 7.25
N TYR A 210 2.51 28.14 7.55
CA TYR A 210 1.57 27.60 6.57
C TYR A 210 1.57 28.47 5.32
N PRO A 211 1.47 27.83 4.13
CA PRO A 211 1.25 28.57 2.90
C PRO A 211 -0.02 29.45 2.99
N ASP A 212 0.01 30.60 2.35
CA ASP A 212 -1.17 31.45 2.22
C ASP A 212 -2.30 30.72 1.47
N PRO A 213 -3.46 30.48 2.08
CA PRO A 213 -4.53 29.72 1.45
C PRO A 213 -5.18 30.43 0.26
N SER A 214 -4.92 31.71 0.09
CA SER A 214 -5.40 32.50 -1.06
C SER A 214 -4.50 32.35 -2.30
N LYS A 215 -3.34 31.72 -2.16
CA LYS A 215 -2.37 31.52 -3.24
C LYS A 215 -2.40 30.08 -3.73
N PRO A 216 -2.07 29.83 -4.99
CA PRO A 216 -1.88 28.49 -5.51
C PRO A 216 -0.91 27.70 -4.64
N ILE A 217 -1.15 26.40 -4.52
CA ILE A 217 -0.21 25.50 -3.85
C ILE A 217 1.17 25.62 -4.52
N PRO A 218 2.25 25.80 -3.74
CA PRO A 218 3.59 25.92 -4.31
C PRO A 218 3.95 24.72 -5.17
N GLU A 219 4.68 24.95 -6.25
CA GLU A 219 5.17 23.88 -7.10
C GLU A 219 6.01 22.89 -6.27
N ALA A 220 5.78 21.60 -6.50
CA ALA A 220 6.58 20.56 -5.87
C ALA A 220 8.03 20.60 -6.34
N MET A 221 8.95 20.43 -5.43
CA MET A 221 10.39 20.46 -5.74
C MET A 221 10.85 19.22 -6.52
N SER A 222 10.07 18.13 -6.50
CA SER A 222 10.34 16.91 -7.27
C SER A 222 9.08 16.14 -7.58
N GLY A 223 9.15 15.21 -8.54
CA GLY A 223 8.04 14.34 -8.93
C GLY A 223 7.44 13.52 -7.78
N TYR A 224 8.16 13.34 -6.67
CA TYR A 224 7.66 12.62 -5.49
C TYR A 224 6.80 13.45 -4.55
N ASP A 225 6.87 14.76 -4.64
CA ASP A 225 6.11 15.66 -3.77
C ASP A 225 4.82 16.16 -4.42
N ASN A 226 4.56 15.79 -5.66
CA ASN A 226 3.38 16.24 -6.41
C ASN A 226 2.06 15.85 -5.74
N ARG A 227 2.05 14.80 -4.94
CA ARG A 227 0.91 14.31 -4.19
C ARG A 227 0.32 15.33 -3.22
N SER A 228 1.14 16.22 -2.65
CA SER A 228 0.67 17.26 -1.74
C SER A 228 -0.02 18.42 -2.44
N LEU A 229 0.00 18.46 -3.76
CA LEU A 229 -0.50 19.58 -4.55
C LEU A 229 -2.00 19.55 -4.87
N PHE A 230 -2.75 18.53 -4.41
CA PHE A 230 -4.20 18.52 -4.61
C PHE A 230 -4.92 19.34 -3.55
N TRP A 231 -4.59 19.15 -2.28
CA TRP A 231 -5.22 19.82 -1.15
C TRP A 231 -4.23 20.60 -0.32
N SER A 232 -4.70 21.60 0.44
CA SER A 232 -3.84 22.37 1.33
C SER A 232 -3.20 21.51 2.43
N LEU A 233 -2.03 21.91 2.89
CA LEU A 233 -1.35 21.24 4.01
C LEU A 233 -2.20 21.25 5.28
N GLN A 234 -2.94 22.34 5.51
CA GLN A 234 -3.84 22.44 6.67
C GLN A 234 -4.96 21.41 6.61
N PHE A 235 -5.67 21.31 5.47
CA PHE A 235 -6.72 20.30 5.28
C PHE A 235 -6.19 18.89 5.48
N ARG A 236 -5.01 18.60 4.94
CA ARG A 236 -4.39 17.27 5.07
C ARG A 236 -4.02 16.94 6.52
N GLY A 237 -3.47 17.90 7.26
CA GLY A 237 -3.18 17.72 8.69
C GLY A 237 -4.44 17.49 9.53
N GLU A 238 -5.51 18.23 9.26
CA GLU A 238 -6.82 18.03 9.91
C GLU A 238 -7.43 16.67 9.55
N LEU A 239 -7.35 16.27 8.28
CA LEU A 239 -7.79 14.95 7.82
C LEU A 239 -7.02 13.84 8.54
N ARG A 240 -5.68 13.94 8.61
CA ARG A 240 -4.84 12.97 9.34
C ARG A 240 -5.29 12.85 10.79
N LYS A 241 -5.52 13.96 11.47
CA LYS A 241 -5.98 13.93 12.85
C LYS A 241 -7.31 13.19 12.99
N LYS A 242 -8.30 13.49 12.15
CA LYS A 242 -9.60 12.81 12.17
C LYS A 242 -9.47 11.30 11.94
N VAL A 243 -8.59 10.90 11.03
CA VAL A 243 -8.33 9.49 10.70
C VAL A 243 -7.68 8.77 11.88
N MET A 244 -6.67 9.38 12.49
CA MET A 244 -5.96 8.79 13.63
C MET A 244 -6.86 8.70 14.87
N ASP A 245 -7.62 9.74 15.18
CA ASP A 245 -8.60 9.73 16.27
C ASP A 245 -9.63 8.60 16.08
N TYR A 246 -10.11 8.40 14.85
CA TYR A 246 -11.05 7.33 14.53
C TYR A 246 -10.46 5.94 14.71
N ALA A 247 -9.21 5.73 14.29
CA ALA A 247 -8.49 4.47 14.45
C ALA A 247 -8.22 4.15 15.93
N PHE A 248 -7.74 5.14 16.70
CA PHE A 248 -7.45 4.97 18.13
C PHE A 248 -8.70 4.75 18.97
N ALA A 249 -9.82 5.41 18.66
CA ALA A 249 -11.10 5.19 19.34
C ALA A 249 -11.60 3.75 19.16
N ARG A 250 -11.12 3.02 18.15
CA ARG A 250 -11.41 1.61 17.89
C ARG A 250 -10.35 0.65 18.40
N GLY A 251 -9.32 1.16 19.07
CA GLY A 251 -8.25 0.37 19.67
C GLY A 251 -7.17 -0.12 18.71
N LEU A 252 -7.06 0.44 17.50
CA LEU A 252 -5.95 0.12 16.60
C LEU A 252 -4.64 0.68 17.13
N MET A 253 -3.56 -0.04 16.86
CA MET A 253 -2.20 0.44 17.07
C MET A 253 -1.74 1.16 15.79
N ALA A 254 -1.09 2.30 15.96
CA ALA A 254 -0.45 2.99 14.85
C ALA A 254 0.96 3.39 15.27
N PRO A 255 1.99 2.84 14.62
CA PRO A 255 3.36 3.22 14.93
C PRO A 255 3.62 4.65 14.48
N GLU A 256 4.18 5.44 15.37
CA GLU A 256 4.67 6.77 15.04
C GLU A 256 6.03 6.70 14.38
N ASP A 257 6.17 7.45 13.30
CA ASP A 257 7.43 7.56 12.60
C ASP A 257 8.41 8.43 13.38
N PHE A 258 9.56 7.88 13.66
CA PHE A 258 10.73 8.64 14.02
C PHE A 258 11.89 8.26 13.10
N GLY A 259 12.77 9.16 12.80
CA GLY A 259 13.79 8.86 11.81
C GLY A 259 13.33 9.00 10.37
N THR A 260 12.38 9.86 10.13
CA THR A 260 11.68 9.98 8.85
C THR A 260 12.39 10.85 7.82
N MET A 261 13.42 11.56 8.22
CA MET A 261 14.10 12.58 7.40
C MET A 261 14.98 11.99 6.30
N SER A 262 14.77 10.74 5.94
CA SER A 262 15.70 10.00 5.13
C SER A 262 15.12 9.41 3.87
N HIS A 263 13.84 9.59 3.61
CA HIS A 263 13.20 8.96 2.48
C HIS A 263 12.13 9.85 1.84
N TRP A 264 11.66 9.48 0.70
CA TRP A 264 10.94 10.17 -0.36
C TRP A 264 9.74 11.03 0.07
N TYR A 265 9.15 10.79 1.24
CA TYR A 265 7.96 11.52 1.69
C TYR A 265 8.17 12.32 2.97
N SER A 266 9.40 12.40 3.46
CA SER A 266 9.75 13.18 4.65
C SER A 266 10.78 14.24 4.30
N ARG A 267 10.49 14.99 3.24
CA ARG A 267 11.41 16.00 2.77
C ARG A 267 11.43 17.18 3.70
N THR A 268 12.62 17.69 3.93
CA THR A 268 12.79 18.91 4.68
C THR A 268 12.32 20.09 3.82
N PRO A 269 11.38 20.93 4.29
CA PRO A 269 10.95 22.10 3.54
C PRO A 269 12.11 23.03 3.23
N LYS A 270 12.08 23.64 2.04
CA LYS A 270 13.11 24.57 1.59
C LYS A 270 13.32 25.73 2.57
N ALA A 271 12.24 26.30 3.09
CA ALA A 271 12.30 27.36 4.09
C ALA A 271 13.07 26.94 5.36
N PHE A 272 12.94 25.67 5.78
CA PHE A 272 13.71 25.15 6.91
C PHE A 272 15.20 25.05 6.57
N LEU A 273 15.53 24.53 5.38
CA LEU A 273 16.93 24.42 4.94
C LEU A 273 17.60 25.78 4.86
N GLU A 274 16.92 26.77 4.30
CA GLU A 274 17.45 28.12 4.13
C GLU A 274 17.68 28.85 5.46
N LYS A 275 16.75 28.69 6.41
CA LYS A 275 16.84 29.38 7.71
C LYS A 275 17.67 28.63 8.74
N MET A 276 17.59 27.31 8.76
CA MET A 276 18.18 26.49 9.84
C MET A 276 19.52 25.87 9.44
N ASN A 277 19.74 25.64 8.13
CA ASN A 277 20.95 25.07 7.57
C ASN A 277 21.46 23.83 8.32
N PRO A 278 20.69 22.72 8.37
CA PRO A 278 21.12 21.52 9.07
C PRO A 278 22.35 20.90 8.43
N PRO A 279 23.29 20.34 9.23
CA PRO A 279 24.34 19.53 8.69
C PRO A 279 23.74 18.24 8.11
N PHE A 280 24.27 17.81 6.98
CA PHE A 280 23.88 16.55 6.37
C PHE A 280 24.93 15.50 6.58
N LEU A 281 24.49 14.25 6.67
CA LEU A 281 25.40 13.12 6.53
C LEU A 281 26.09 13.19 5.16
N PRO A 282 27.36 12.79 5.06
CA PRO A 282 28.01 12.61 3.78
C PRO A 282 27.17 11.64 2.94
N GLN A 283 26.69 12.06 1.78
CA GLN A 283 25.83 11.26 0.91
C GLN A 283 26.37 11.28 -0.50
N GLN A 284 26.59 10.09 -1.07
CA GLN A 284 26.89 9.94 -2.49
C GLN A 284 25.59 9.57 -3.21
N GLY A 285 25.19 10.41 -4.17
CA GLY A 285 24.05 10.15 -5.01
C GLY A 285 22.76 9.98 -4.18
N GLY A 286 22.15 11.06 -3.78
CA GLY A 286 20.77 10.99 -3.30
C GLY A 286 19.87 10.52 -4.43
N CYS A 287 18.74 9.89 -4.14
CA CYS A 287 17.68 9.81 -5.11
C CYS A 287 17.45 11.25 -5.57
N TYR A 288 17.83 11.58 -6.80
CA TYR A 288 17.50 12.84 -7.48
C TYR A 288 18.33 14.11 -7.17
N GLY A 289 19.33 14.07 -6.32
CA GLY A 289 20.23 15.23 -6.08
C GLY A 289 19.58 16.43 -5.38
N ASP A 290 18.36 16.31 -4.93
CA ASP A 290 17.60 17.37 -4.27
C ASP A 290 18.08 17.55 -2.81
N PRO A 291 18.47 18.78 -2.37
CA PRO A 291 18.90 19.02 -1.01
C PRO A 291 17.81 18.74 0.04
N THR A 292 16.53 18.83 -0.32
CA THR A 292 15.43 18.52 0.57
C THR A 292 15.32 17.05 0.94
N ASP A 293 15.96 16.18 0.17
CA ASP A 293 15.99 14.74 0.30
C ASP A 293 17.19 14.21 1.09
N ARG A 294 18.01 15.09 1.65
CA ARG A 294 19.20 14.71 2.41
C ARG A 294 18.88 14.40 3.86
N VAL A 295 19.57 13.40 4.41
CA VAL A 295 19.49 13.02 5.81
C VAL A 295 20.30 13.96 6.69
N TRP A 296 19.67 14.51 7.72
CA TRP A 296 20.37 15.35 8.70
C TRP A 296 21.40 14.54 9.50
N ASP A 297 22.49 15.17 9.87
CA ASP A 297 23.46 14.57 10.75
C ASP A 297 23.04 14.72 12.22
N ILE A 298 22.22 13.78 12.69
CA ILE A 298 21.72 13.75 14.08
C ILE A 298 22.77 13.27 15.10
N ARG A 299 24.01 13.08 14.70
CA ARG A 299 25.11 12.86 15.65
C ARG A 299 25.40 14.12 16.43
N ASP A 300 25.11 15.28 15.86
CA ASP A 300 25.09 16.56 16.58
C ASP A 300 23.83 16.63 17.49
N PRO A 301 24.00 16.81 18.81
CA PRO A 301 22.88 16.87 19.76
C PRO A 301 21.81 17.90 19.41
N LYS A 302 22.21 19.07 18.94
CA LYS A 302 21.28 20.13 18.52
C LYS A 302 20.32 19.66 17.43
N TRP A 303 20.84 18.89 16.48
CA TRP A 303 20.04 18.41 15.36
C TRP A 303 19.25 17.15 15.72
N LEU A 304 19.75 16.35 16.64
CA LEU A 304 18.95 15.29 17.26
C LEU A 304 17.75 15.88 18.01
N ASP A 305 17.91 16.96 18.77
CA ASP A 305 16.81 17.62 19.47
C ASP A 305 15.78 18.20 18.48
N ALA A 306 16.24 18.86 17.43
CA ALA A 306 15.36 19.39 16.38
C ALA A 306 14.58 18.27 15.67
N TYR A 307 15.24 17.17 15.40
CA TYR A 307 14.66 15.98 14.81
C TYR A 307 13.63 15.34 15.75
N TRP A 308 13.98 15.20 17.03
CA TRP A 308 13.08 14.65 18.03
C TRP A 308 11.84 15.52 18.25
N ARG A 309 11.98 16.84 18.11
CA ARG A 309 10.84 17.75 18.13
C ARG A 309 9.80 17.45 17.06
N LEU A 310 10.21 17.00 15.87
CA LEU A 310 9.28 16.51 14.84
C LEU A 310 8.52 15.27 15.33
N THR A 311 9.23 14.30 15.93
CA THR A 311 8.62 13.08 16.49
C THR A 311 7.61 13.42 17.60
N GLU A 312 7.98 14.26 18.56
CA GLU A 312 7.07 14.69 19.63
C GLU A 312 5.86 15.46 19.10
N THR A 313 6.07 16.31 18.09
CA THR A 313 4.98 17.04 17.44
C THR A 313 4.03 16.09 16.73
N SER A 314 4.55 15.06 16.07
CA SER A 314 3.74 14.01 15.43
C SER A 314 2.91 13.25 16.46
N ILE A 315 3.53 12.80 17.55
CA ILE A 315 2.84 12.09 18.64
C ILE A 315 1.76 12.97 19.26
N ALA A 316 2.06 14.23 19.55
CA ALA A 316 1.13 15.16 20.20
C ALA A 316 -0.11 15.46 19.32
N ASN A 317 0.03 15.46 18.01
CA ASN A 317 -1.05 15.80 17.07
C ASN A 317 -1.75 14.59 16.49
N TYR A 318 -1.03 13.49 16.21
CA TYR A 318 -1.51 12.42 15.38
C TYR A 318 -1.33 11.02 15.96
N GLY A 319 -0.53 10.83 17.00
CA GLY A 319 -0.05 9.52 17.36
C GLY A 319 -0.13 9.16 18.84
N LYS A 320 0.43 8.00 19.14
CA LYS A 320 0.69 7.48 20.46
C LYS A 320 2.09 6.89 20.50
N PRO A 321 2.82 7.05 21.60
CA PRO A 321 4.21 6.59 21.68
C PRO A 321 4.37 5.08 21.98
N ASP A 322 3.32 4.28 21.87
CA ASP A 322 3.37 2.85 22.25
C ASP A 322 4.28 2.03 21.33
N LEU A 323 4.27 2.34 20.04
CA LEU A 323 5.11 1.74 19.02
C LEU A 323 5.70 2.85 18.15
N LEU A 324 7.01 2.85 17.99
CA LEU A 324 7.73 3.77 17.12
C LEU A 324 8.21 3.00 15.88
N HIS A 325 8.32 3.68 14.75
CA HIS A 325 8.75 3.09 13.50
C HIS A 325 9.85 3.93 12.85
N THR A 326 10.88 3.29 12.31
CA THR A 326 11.89 3.97 11.48
C THR A 326 12.20 3.18 10.22
N ILE A 327 12.35 3.89 9.12
CA ILE A 327 12.85 3.35 7.87
C ILE A 327 14.38 3.54 7.75
N GLY A 328 14.98 4.27 8.67
CA GLY A 328 16.43 4.50 8.70
C GLY A 328 16.93 5.37 7.55
N ILE A 329 18.11 5.05 7.03
CA ILE A 329 18.84 5.80 6.01
C ILE A 329 18.72 5.08 4.66
N ALA A 330 17.50 4.61 4.36
CA ALA A 330 17.24 3.78 3.20
C ALA A 330 17.79 4.37 1.90
N GLU A 331 18.32 3.52 1.05
CA GLU A 331 18.82 3.85 -0.29
C GLU A 331 19.98 4.87 -0.31
N ARG A 332 20.66 5.09 0.80
CA ARG A 332 21.77 6.04 0.88
C ARG A 332 23.11 5.33 1.04
N HIS A 333 24.07 5.73 0.23
CA HIS A 333 25.47 5.41 0.40
C HIS A 333 26.21 6.68 0.86
N CYS A 334 26.69 6.66 2.09
CA CYS A 334 27.31 7.85 2.68
C CYS A 334 28.81 7.91 2.46
N PHE A 335 29.49 6.75 2.38
CA PHE A 335 30.94 6.66 2.19
C PHE A 335 31.30 5.61 1.14
N THR A 336 32.44 5.80 0.48
CA THR A 336 33.01 4.79 -0.40
C THR A 336 33.52 3.58 0.36
N ASN A 337 34.05 3.79 1.57
CA ASN A 337 34.44 2.70 2.46
C ASN A 337 33.23 2.11 3.18
N ARG A 338 32.99 0.81 3.00
CA ARG A 338 31.86 0.11 3.61
C ARG A 338 31.89 0.06 5.14
N ALA A 339 33.07 -0.09 5.74
CA ALA A 339 33.19 -0.15 7.19
C ALA A 339 32.76 1.17 7.84
N ASP A 340 33.17 2.31 7.27
CA ASP A 340 32.80 3.63 7.75
C ASP A 340 31.29 3.88 7.53
N ASN A 341 30.75 3.41 6.40
CA ASN A 341 29.33 3.50 6.10
C ASN A 341 28.49 2.70 7.10
N LEU A 342 28.89 1.46 7.39
CA LEU A 342 28.23 0.61 8.38
C LEU A 342 28.31 1.23 9.79
N LYS A 343 29.51 1.69 10.20
CA LYS A 343 29.70 2.34 11.50
C LYS A 343 28.77 3.55 11.65
N MET A 344 28.75 4.45 10.68
CA MET A 344 27.90 5.64 10.72
C MET A 344 26.42 5.28 10.82
N LYS A 345 25.94 4.30 10.04
CA LYS A 345 24.55 3.85 10.08
C LYS A 345 24.18 3.21 11.42
N CYS A 346 25.05 2.36 11.96
CA CYS A 346 24.88 1.77 13.30
C CYS A 346 24.84 2.86 14.39
N ASP A 347 25.74 3.84 14.34
CA ASP A 347 25.79 4.94 15.29
C ASP A 347 24.49 5.76 15.26
N MET A 348 23.96 6.04 14.07
CA MET A 348 22.68 6.75 13.93
C MET A 348 21.50 5.96 14.47
N LEU A 349 21.34 4.70 14.08
CA LEU A 349 20.23 3.87 14.53
C LEU A 349 20.28 3.67 16.04
N ASN A 350 21.45 3.38 16.61
CA ASN A 350 21.62 3.25 18.07
C ASN A 350 21.28 4.56 18.80
N ARG A 351 21.67 5.70 18.27
CA ARG A 351 21.33 7.02 18.85
C ARG A 351 19.82 7.26 18.84
N LEU A 352 19.12 6.96 17.75
CA LEU A 352 17.67 7.04 17.69
C LEU A 352 17.00 6.13 18.72
N VAL A 353 17.45 4.88 18.85
CA VAL A 353 16.93 3.93 19.83
C VAL A 353 17.17 4.40 21.27
N GLN A 354 18.36 4.91 21.56
CA GLN A 354 18.71 5.44 22.88
C GLN A 354 17.83 6.66 23.21
N ASN A 355 17.63 7.55 22.25
CA ASN A 355 16.77 8.73 22.44
C ASN A 355 15.30 8.31 22.65
N ALA A 356 14.80 7.36 21.87
CA ALA A 356 13.48 6.78 22.07
C ALA A 356 13.33 6.11 23.46
N ALA A 357 14.38 5.45 23.92
CA ALA A 357 14.40 4.85 25.26
C ALA A 357 14.34 5.88 26.39
N ALA A 358 15.01 7.01 26.21
CA ALA A 358 15.01 8.10 27.21
C ALA A 358 13.65 8.78 27.33
N HIS A 359 12.99 9.06 26.20
CA HIS A 359 11.70 9.77 26.18
C HIS A 359 10.50 8.83 26.38
N TYR A 360 10.54 7.63 25.79
CA TYR A 360 9.45 6.64 25.83
C TYR A 360 9.97 5.26 26.24
N PRO A 361 10.28 5.03 27.53
CA PRO A 361 10.94 3.81 27.98
C PRO A 361 10.10 2.53 27.80
N LYS A 362 8.80 2.64 27.61
CA LYS A 362 7.88 1.50 27.39
C LYS A 362 7.64 1.21 25.91
N SER A 363 8.02 2.10 25.01
CA SER A 363 7.77 1.95 23.58
C SER A 363 8.66 0.88 22.99
N LYS A 364 8.07 0.08 22.09
CA LYS A 364 8.82 -0.76 21.15
C LYS A 364 9.18 0.02 19.90
N VAL A 365 10.20 -0.41 19.20
CA VAL A 365 10.67 0.20 17.95
C VAL A 365 10.66 -0.83 16.84
N LEU A 366 9.90 -0.55 15.79
CA LEU A 366 9.83 -1.33 14.59
C LEU A 366 10.84 -0.79 13.55
N PHE A 367 11.92 -1.54 13.30
CA PHE A 367 12.89 -1.22 12.27
C PHE A 367 12.41 -1.74 10.91
N ALA A 368 12.25 -0.84 9.95
CA ALA A 368 11.97 -1.24 8.59
C ALA A 368 13.21 -1.84 7.92
N GLY A 369 13.09 -3.07 7.47
CA GLY A 369 14.17 -3.79 6.80
C GLY A 369 14.47 -3.30 5.37
N TRP A 370 13.77 -2.31 4.86
CA TRP A 370 14.00 -1.75 3.52
C TRP A 370 15.44 -1.27 3.33
N ASP A 371 15.98 -0.56 4.33
CA ASP A 371 17.37 -0.10 4.33
C ASP A 371 18.36 -1.28 4.26
N PHE A 372 18.12 -2.32 5.04
CA PHE A 372 18.97 -3.51 5.10
C PHE A 372 19.04 -4.26 3.77
N TYR A 373 17.96 -4.26 3.04
CA TYR A 373 17.82 -4.95 1.78
C TYR A 373 18.56 -4.27 0.63
N LEU A 374 18.60 -2.94 0.59
CA LEU A 374 19.18 -2.20 -0.52
C LEU A 374 20.67 -1.89 -0.35
N THR A 375 21.06 -1.51 0.84
CA THR A 375 22.37 -0.89 1.06
C THR A 375 23.30 -1.66 1.98
N TRP A 376 22.81 -2.68 2.67
CA TRP A 376 23.58 -3.49 3.59
C TRP A 376 23.79 -4.91 3.05
N ARG A 377 24.88 -5.55 3.50
CA ARG A 377 25.07 -6.98 3.32
C ARG A 377 24.47 -7.75 4.50
N PRO A 378 24.08 -9.02 4.33
CA PRO A 378 23.54 -9.80 5.43
C PRO A 378 24.42 -9.86 6.68
N ASP A 379 25.73 -9.92 6.51
CA ASP A 379 26.70 -9.92 7.63
C ASP A 379 26.75 -8.57 8.37
N GLU A 380 26.52 -7.46 7.68
CA GLU A 380 26.42 -6.13 8.28
C GLU A 380 25.13 -6.00 9.10
N VAL A 381 24.00 -6.52 8.59
CA VAL A 381 22.75 -6.59 9.37
C VAL A 381 22.92 -7.43 10.63
N LYS A 382 23.60 -8.59 10.53
CA LYS A 382 23.92 -9.41 11.71
C LYS A 382 24.76 -8.67 12.75
N GLN A 383 25.66 -7.80 12.32
CA GLN A 383 26.45 -6.98 13.25
C GLN A 383 25.57 -5.96 13.98
N LEU A 384 24.66 -5.28 13.27
CA LEU A 384 23.70 -4.37 13.88
C LEU A 384 22.80 -5.11 14.88
N VAL A 385 22.19 -6.22 14.46
CA VAL A 385 21.25 -7.00 15.29
C VAL A 385 21.86 -7.41 16.63
N LYS A 386 23.15 -7.74 16.67
CA LYS A 386 23.87 -8.07 17.92
C LYS A 386 23.97 -6.92 18.92
N THR A 387 23.79 -5.68 18.47
CA THR A 387 23.84 -4.47 19.32
C THR A 387 22.47 -4.03 19.82
N LEU A 388 21.39 -4.62 19.30
CA LEU A 388 20.01 -4.21 19.58
C LEU A 388 19.41 -5.04 20.73
N ASP A 389 18.56 -4.39 21.53
CA ASP A 389 17.78 -5.05 22.59
C ASP A 389 16.54 -5.76 22.01
N PRO A 390 16.45 -7.10 22.04
CA PRO A 390 15.31 -7.84 21.51
C PRO A 390 14.01 -7.61 22.29
N ASN A 391 14.06 -7.06 23.51
CA ASN A 391 12.86 -6.73 24.27
C ASN A 391 12.21 -5.44 23.78
N ARG A 392 12.94 -4.62 23.07
CA ARG A 392 12.48 -3.29 22.60
C ARG A 392 12.41 -3.18 21.10
N ILE A 393 13.27 -3.88 20.39
CA ILE A 393 13.40 -3.77 18.93
C ILE A 393 12.72 -4.94 18.26
N LEU A 394 12.02 -4.62 17.19
CA LEU A 394 11.36 -5.56 16.29
C LEU A 394 11.82 -5.24 14.86
N ILE A 395 12.33 -6.20 14.14
CA ILE A 395 12.74 -6.01 12.74
C ILE A 395 11.56 -6.37 11.84
N TRP A 396 11.18 -5.45 10.98
CA TRP A 396 10.22 -5.73 9.93
C TRP A 396 10.97 -6.10 8.65
N ASP A 397 10.97 -7.39 8.31
CA ASP A 397 11.42 -7.85 7.00
C ASP A 397 10.38 -7.45 5.94
N TYR A 398 10.69 -6.44 5.16
CA TYR A 398 9.79 -5.90 4.14
C TYR A 398 9.46 -6.86 3.02
N GLU A 399 10.41 -7.73 2.68
CA GLU A 399 10.35 -8.65 1.56
C GLU A 399 10.69 -10.08 2.00
N ALA A 400 10.00 -10.56 3.03
CA ALA A 400 10.13 -11.95 3.44
C ALA A 400 9.70 -12.95 2.34
N ASP A 401 8.93 -12.45 1.35
CA ASP A 401 8.49 -13.15 0.15
C ASP A 401 9.39 -12.91 -1.08
N ALA A 402 10.59 -12.38 -0.91
CA ALA A 402 11.52 -12.15 -2.03
C ALA A 402 11.90 -13.45 -2.76
N ILE A 403 11.93 -13.38 -4.11
CA ILE A 403 12.16 -14.56 -4.96
C ILE A 403 13.56 -15.15 -4.77
N ASN A 404 14.59 -14.30 -4.71
CA ASN A 404 15.99 -14.72 -4.81
C ASN A 404 16.72 -14.83 -3.47
N LYS A 405 16.04 -14.54 -2.35
CA LYS A 405 16.66 -14.51 -1.03
C LYS A 405 15.61 -14.71 0.07
N THR A 406 16.10 -15.07 1.25
CA THR A 406 15.29 -15.21 2.46
C THR A 406 15.92 -14.36 3.55
N ASN A 407 15.50 -13.08 3.63
CA ASN A 407 16.13 -12.07 4.49
C ASN A 407 16.18 -12.49 5.96
N PHE A 408 15.05 -12.95 6.53
CA PHE A 408 14.99 -13.37 7.95
C PHE A 408 15.92 -14.54 8.26
N THR A 409 16.29 -15.36 7.29
CA THR A 409 17.31 -16.40 7.43
C THR A 409 18.72 -15.80 7.24
N GLU A 410 18.91 -14.99 6.20
CA GLU A 410 20.21 -14.39 5.88
C GLU A 410 20.66 -13.39 6.96
N TRP A 411 19.73 -12.67 7.59
CA TRP A 411 20.00 -11.77 8.71
C TRP A 411 20.15 -12.48 10.06
N ASP A 412 19.95 -13.79 10.08
CA ASP A 412 20.06 -14.63 11.28
C ASP A 412 19.09 -14.24 12.40
N VAL A 413 17.90 -13.75 12.05
CA VAL A 413 16.86 -13.36 13.03
C VAL A 413 15.88 -14.49 13.35
N ILE A 414 15.68 -15.44 12.45
CA ILE A 414 14.82 -16.60 12.67
C ILE A 414 15.26 -17.39 13.91
N GLY A 415 14.35 -17.62 14.84
CA GLY A 415 14.59 -18.30 16.11
C GLY A 415 15.43 -17.53 17.14
N LYS A 416 15.90 -16.31 16.83
CA LYS A 416 16.89 -15.59 17.65
C LYS A 416 16.49 -14.18 18.02
N PHE A 417 15.87 -13.44 17.12
CA PHE A 417 15.55 -12.04 17.31
C PHE A 417 14.13 -11.74 16.85
N PRO A 418 13.33 -10.89 17.56
CA PRO A 418 11.96 -10.59 17.18
C PRO A 418 11.87 -9.89 15.81
N TYR A 419 10.99 -10.40 14.96
CA TYR A 419 10.74 -9.82 13.63
C TYR A 419 9.28 -9.97 13.19
N THR A 420 8.89 -9.23 12.16
CA THR A 420 7.65 -9.42 11.44
C THR A 420 7.91 -9.84 10.01
N PHE A 421 7.09 -10.76 9.52
CA PHE A 421 7.10 -11.23 8.16
C PHE A 421 6.38 -10.22 7.27
N GLY A 422 7.11 -9.55 6.39
CA GLY A 422 6.56 -8.59 5.46
C GLY A 422 6.27 -9.22 4.11
N ILE A 423 5.13 -8.88 3.53
CA ILE A 423 4.78 -9.18 2.14
C ILE A 423 4.80 -7.87 1.39
N PHE A 424 5.68 -7.75 0.39
CA PHE A 424 5.76 -6.61 -0.50
C PHE A 424 4.98 -6.90 -1.77
N LEU A 425 3.71 -6.57 -1.74
CA LEU A 425 2.82 -6.77 -2.87
C LEU A 425 2.64 -5.48 -3.65
N CYS A 426 2.43 -5.61 -4.94
CA CYS A 426 2.07 -4.49 -5.80
C CYS A 426 3.15 -3.43 -5.95
N TYR A 427 4.19 -3.79 -6.64
CA TYR A 427 4.98 -2.79 -7.34
C TYR A 427 4.03 -2.00 -8.24
N GLU A 428 4.04 -0.73 -8.15
CA GLU A 428 3.04 0.22 -8.65
C GLU A 428 2.63 0.08 -10.10
N ALA A 429 3.44 -0.59 -10.91
CA ALA A 429 3.40 -0.42 -12.35
C ALA A 429 2.03 -0.66 -12.99
N GLY A 430 1.27 -1.64 -12.57
CA GLY A 430 0.01 -1.97 -13.22
C GLY A 430 -1.19 -1.93 -12.30
N LEU A 431 -1.00 -1.99 -10.99
CA LEU A 431 -2.07 -2.21 -10.03
C LEU A 431 -2.92 -3.43 -10.36
N ASP A 432 -2.29 -4.46 -10.88
CA ASP A 432 -2.92 -5.69 -11.32
C ASP A 432 -2.78 -6.81 -10.27
N ILE A 433 -3.32 -7.98 -10.56
CA ILE A 433 -3.17 -9.16 -9.72
C ILE A 433 -1.71 -9.64 -9.82
N ARG A 434 -1.04 -9.81 -8.67
CA ARG A 434 0.39 -10.12 -8.63
C ARG A 434 0.84 -11.12 -7.58
N ALA A 435 -0.04 -11.56 -6.70
CA ALA A 435 0.37 -12.42 -5.59
C ALA A 435 0.97 -13.75 -6.08
N ASN A 436 2.20 -14.00 -5.66
CA ASN A 436 2.85 -15.31 -5.84
C ASN A 436 2.56 -16.20 -4.63
N TYR A 437 1.37 -16.78 -4.61
CA TYR A 437 0.86 -17.53 -3.44
C TYR A 437 1.76 -18.71 -3.07
N ASP A 438 2.33 -19.41 -4.04
CA ASP A 438 3.18 -20.58 -3.78
C ASP A 438 4.45 -20.16 -3.03
N LEU A 439 5.12 -19.11 -3.50
CA LEU A 439 6.30 -18.57 -2.85
C LEU A 439 5.99 -18.02 -1.45
N ILE A 440 4.92 -17.21 -1.34
CA ILE A 440 4.50 -16.65 -0.05
C ILE A 440 4.22 -17.78 0.94
N HIS A 441 3.47 -18.79 0.52
CA HIS A 441 3.12 -19.93 1.36
C HIS A 441 4.36 -20.74 1.78
N GLU A 442 5.27 -21.00 0.86
CA GLU A 442 6.56 -21.65 1.16
C GLU A 442 7.35 -20.89 2.21
N ARG A 443 7.47 -19.57 2.07
CA ARG A 443 8.17 -18.70 3.03
C ARG A 443 7.48 -18.66 4.38
N GLN A 444 6.14 -18.60 4.38
CA GLN A 444 5.35 -18.61 5.62
C GLN A 444 5.48 -19.93 6.38
N LYS A 445 5.66 -21.07 5.70
CA LYS A 445 5.95 -22.38 6.35
C LYS A 445 7.24 -22.35 7.15
N LEU A 446 8.27 -21.65 6.70
CA LEU A 446 9.54 -21.57 7.42
C LEU A 446 9.37 -20.88 8.79
N VAL A 447 8.47 -19.93 8.88
CA VAL A 447 8.23 -19.13 10.09
C VAL A 447 6.98 -19.55 10.88
N GLU A 448 6.28 -20.58 10.44
CA GLU A 448 4.99 -20.97 11.03
C GLU A 448 5.11 -21.31 12.53
N LYS A 449 6.22 -21.91 12.93
CA LYS A 449 6.48 -22.34 14.31
C LYS A 449 7.55 -21.51 15.02
N ASP A 450 8.03 -20.43 14.38
CA ASP A 450 9.06 -19.60 14.96
C ASP A 450 8.46 -18.61 15.99
N PRO A 451 8.81 -18.72 17.29
CA PRO A 451 8.30 -17.84 18.33
C PRO A 451 8.84 -16.40 18.18
N MET A 452 9.89 -16.18 17.40
CA MET A 452 10.43 -14.84 17.11
C MET A 452 9.66 -14.11 16.01
N CYS A 453 8.87 -14.81 15.19
CA CYS A 453 7.96 -14.17 14.25
C CYS A 453 6.76 -13.59 15.02
N LYS A 454 6.71 -12.27 15.19
CA LYS A 454 5.69 -11.55 15.98
C LYS A 454 4.50 -11.09 15.16
N GLY A 455 4.55 -11.20 13.85
CA GLY A 455 3.43 -10.74 13.05
C GLY A 455 3.63 -10.81 11.55
N TYR A 456 2.54 -10.50 10.86
CA TYR A 456 2.50 -10.31 9.41
C TYR A 456 2.13 -8.86 9.09
N ILE A 457 2.90 -8.24 8.20
CA ILE A 457 2.63 -6.90 7.70
C ILE A 457 2.61 -6.95 6.18
N LEU A 458 1.49 -6.56 5.59
CA LEU A 458 1.37 -6.37 4.16
C LEU A 458 1.67 -4.93 3.80
N TRP A 459 2.58 -4.74 2.86
CA TRP A 459 2.83 -3.45 2.25
C TRP A 459 2.50 -3.49 0.76
N PRO A 460 1.28 -3.12 0.38
CA PRO A 460 0.99 -2.78 -1.00
C PRO A 460 1.55 -1.39 -1.28
N GLU A 461 2.48 -1.27 -2.20
CA GLU A 461 3.11 0.01 -2.52
C GLU A 461 2.11 1.04 -3.05
N SER A 462 1.12 0.59 -3.77
CA SER A 462 0.02 1.42 -4.28
C SER A 462 -1.31 0.91 -3.79
N SER A 463 -1.52 0.87 -2.52
CA SER A 463 -2.78 0.47 -1.94
C SER A 463 -3.41 -0.83 -2.51
N HIS A 464 -4.67 -1.09 -2.25
CA HIS A 464 -5.27 -2.41 -2.45
C HIS A 464 -5.75 -2.64 -3.89
N THR A 465 -5.12 -3.55 -4.59
CA THR A 465 -5.54 -3.91 -5.94
C THR A 465 -5.96 -5.38 -6.06
N ASP A 466 -5.32 -6.25 -5.32
CA ASP A 466 -5.57 -7.70 -5.34
C ASP A 466 -6.43 -8.11 -4.14
N THR A 467 -7.75 -8.17 -4.35
CA THR A 467 -8.71 -8.53 -3.28
C THR A 467 -8.53 -9.94 -2.75
N LEU A 468 -8.12 -10.89 -3.59
CA LEU A 468 -7.82 -12.25 -3.17
C LEU A 468 -6.56 -12.28 -2.29
N CYS A 469 -5.53 -11.50 -2.62
CA CYS A 469 -4.34 -11.40 -1.79
C CYS A 469 -4.66 -10.80 -0.42
N LEU A 470 -5.48 -9.77 -0.36
CA LEU A 470 -5.94 -9.22 0.92
C LEU A 470 -6.70 -10.27 1.75
N ARG A 471 -7.51 -11.12 1.10
CA ARG A 471 -8.19 -12.22 1.77
C ARG A 471 -7.22 -13.27 2.28
N TYR A 472 -6.23 -13.67 1.48
CA TYR A 472 -5.17 -14.61 1.83
C TYR A 472 -4.35 -14.10 3.01
N PHE A 473 -3.87 -12.86 2.92
CA PHE A 473 -3.09 -12.22 3.97
C PHE A 473 -3.86 -12.17 5.30
N THR A 474 -5.08 -11.62 5.30
CA THR A 474 -5.83 -11.42 6.54
C THR A 474 -6.24 -12.74 7.19
N ALA A 475 -6.51 -13.79 6.42
CA ALA A 475 -6.81 -15.12 6.94
C ALA A 475 -5.58 -15.73 7.63
N ASN A 476 -4.42 -15.67 6.99
CA ASN A 476 -3.18 -16.24 7.52
C ASN A 476 -2.54 -15.40 8.63
N ALA A 477 -2.82 -14.10 8.69
CA ALA A 477 -2.39 -13.25 9.80
C ALA A 477 -3.13 -13.55 11.11
N TRP A 478 -4.36 -14.07 11.05
CA TRP A 478 -5.14 -14.43 12.22
C TRP A 478 -5.02 -15.91 12.61
N SER A 479 -5.13 -16.80 11.63
CA SER A 479 -5.28 -18.24 11.85
C SER A 479 -4.13 -18.85 12.64
N GLN A 480 -4.46 -19.76 13.58
CA GLN A 480 -3.46 -20.54 14.34
C GLN A 480 -2.62 -21.48 13.45
N LYS A 481 -3.16 -21.89 12.30
CA LYS A 481 -2.49 -22.71 11.31
C LYS A 481 -2.46 -22.01 9.98
N LEU A 482 -1.40 -22.20 9.23
CA LEU A 482 -1.28 -21.69 7.89
C LEU A 482 -2.30 -22.32 6.95
N LEU A 483 -3.10 -21.50 6.30
CA LEU A 483 -4.14 -21.90 5.36
C LEU A 483 -3.61 -21.89 3.93
N PRO A 484 -3.83 -22.96 3.16
CA PRO A 484 -3.38 -23.01 1.75
C PRO A 484 -4.21 -22.08 0.88
N SER A 485 -3.57 -21.58 -0.19
CA SER A 485 -4.16 -20.62 -1.12
C SER A 485 -5.41 -21.17 -1.83
N ASP A 486 -5.42 -22.44 -2.21
CA ASP A 486 -6.58 -23.08 -2.85
C ASP A 486 -7.83 -23.05 -1.96
N ARG A 487 -7.68 -23.37 -0.68
CA ARG A 487 -8.79 -23.30 0.28
C ARG A 487 -9.32 -21.88 0.39
N ILE A 488 -8.42 -20.90 0.45
CA ILE A 488 -8.82 -19.49 0.57
C ILE A 488 -9.51 -19.02 -0.71
N LEU A 489 -9.03 -19.46 -1.88
CA LEU A 489 -9.69 -19.18 -3.16
C LEU A 489 -11.10 -19.75 -3.21
N ASP A 490 -11.31 -20.98 -2.71
CA ASP A 490 -12.63 -21.61 -2.65
C ASP A 490 -13.58 -20.79 -1.78
N GLU A 491 -13.18 -20.50 -0.54
CA GLU A 491 -13.96 -19.69 0.39
C GLU A 491 -14.21 -18.27 -0.13
N PHE A 492 -13.24 -17.68 -0.86
CA PHE A 492 -13.35 -16.38 -1.47
C PHE A 492 -14.41 -16.37 -2.58
N CYS A 493 -14.33 -17.30 -3.52
CA CYS A 493 -15.28 -17.38 -4.63
C CYS A 493 -16.71 -17.66 -4.14
N GLU A 494 -16.88 -18.62 -3.25
CA GLU A 494 -18.20 -18.94 -2.66
C GLU A 494 -18.82 -17.73 -1.93
N SER A 495 -18.02 -17.06 -1.10
CA SER A 495 -18.51 -15.95 -0.29
C SER A 495 -18.73 -14.66 -1.08
N ARG A 496 -18.01 -14.46 -2.20
CA ARG A 496 -18.04 -13.20 -2.97
C ARG A 496 -19.00 -13.25 -4.15
N TYR A 497 -19.08 -14.38 -4.82
CA TYR A 497 -19.89 -14.53 -6.04
C TYR A 497 -21.16 -15.37 -5.82
N GLY A 498 -21.28 -16.04 -4.66
CA GLY A 498 -22.38 -16.95 -4.36
C GLY A 498 -22.29 -18.27 -5.11
N ALA A 499 -23.13 -19.23 -4.74
CA ALA A 499 -23.07 -20.60 -5.26
C ALA A 499 -23.22 -20.70 -6.78
N THR A 500 -23.94 -19.78 -7.39
CA THR A 500 -24.22 -19.79 -8.84
C THR A 500 -23.00 -19.48 -9.70
N MET A 501 -22.12 -18.56 -9.24
CA MET A 501 -20.99 -18.06 -10.03
C MET A 501 -19.62 -18.45 -9.46
N ALA A 502 -19.61 -19.10 -8.30
CA ALA A 502 -18.37 -19.41 -7.60
C ALA A 502 -17.42 -20.30 -8.43
N ASN A 503 -17.96 -21.33 -9.08
CA ASN A 503 -17.16 -22.29 -9.82
C ASN A 503 -16.57 -21.68 -11.12
N GLU A 504 -17.36 -20.92 -11.84
CA GLU A 504 -16.94 -20.24 -13.07
C GLU A 504 -15.84 -19.22 -12.77
N MET A 505 -16.07 -18.36 -11.79
CA MET A 505 -15.08 -17.38 -11.37
C MET A 505 -13.81 -18.02 -10.82
N LYS A 506 -13.93 -19.10 -10.03
CA LYS A 506 -12.79 -19.88 -9.55
C LYS A 506 -11.96 -20.44 -10.69
N SER A 507 -12.62 -20.98 -11.75
CA SER A 507 -11.93 -21.47 -12.93
C SER A 507 -11.09 -20.39 -13.60
N ILE A 508 -11.66 -19.19 -13.74
CA ILE A 508 -10.97 -18.02 -14.31
C ILE A 508 -9.78 -17.59 -13.45
N TRP A 509 -9.98 -17.45 -12.13
CA TRP A 509 -8.92 -17.13 -11.19
C TRP A 509 -7.76 -18.12 -11.28
N LYS A 510 -8.01 -19.43 -11.30
CA LYS A 510 -6.99 -20.47 -11.40
C LYS A 510 -6.16 -20.39 -12.69
N LYS A 511 -6.72 -19.88 -13.77
CA LYS A 511 -6.00 -19.66 -15.02
C LYS A 511 -5.15 -18.40 -15.01
N VAL A 512 -5.64 -17.32 -14.37
CA VAL A 512 -4.95 -16.03 -14.35
C VAL A 512 -3.82 -15.97 -13.31
N ILE A 513 -3.98 -16.59 -12.14
CA ILE A 513 -2.99 -16.54 -11.05
C ILE A 513 -1.58 -16.97 -11.50
N PRO A 514 -1.36 -18.10 -12.20
CA PRO A 514 -0.02 -18.49 -12.64
C PRO A 514 0.62 -17.48 -13.59
N ALA A 515 -0.19 -16.87 -14.48
CA ALA A 515 0.29 -15.85 -15.40
C ALA A 515 0.60 -14.52 -14.68
N SER A 516 -0.17 -14.17 -13.66
CA SER A 516 0.05 -12.94 -12.90
C SER A 516 1.44 -12.88 -12.25
N ALA A 517 1.90 -14.01 -11.71
CA ALA A 517 3.21 -14.15 -11.09
C ALA A 517 4.39 -14.12 -12.08
N SER A 518 4.14 -14.15 -13.39
CA SER A 518 5.18 -14.10 -14.41
C SER A 518 5.80 -12.72 -14.61
N GLN A 519 5.16 -11.66 -14.12
CA GLN A 519 5.67 -10.30 -14.21
C GLN A 519 6.64 -10.02 -13.05
N GLY A 520 7.87 -9.63 -13.40
CA GLY A 520 8.84 -9.12 -12.42
C GLY A 520 8.63 -7.64 -12.10
N TRP A 521 9.47 -7.10 -11.23
CA TRP A 521 9.47 -5.72 -10.75
C TRP A 521 9.53 -4.62 -11.85
N ARG A 522 9.87 -4.98 -13.06
CA ARG A 522 10.16 -4.02 -14.13
C ARG A 522 8.96 -3.57 -14.96
N GLY A 523 7.77 -3.81 -14.48
CA GLY A 523 6.60 -3.10 -14.97
C GLY A 523 5.79 -3.84 -16.05
N ASN A 524 4.68 -3.24 -16.37
CA ASN A 524 3.67 -3.67 -17.31
C ASN A 524 4.02 -3.29 -18.77
N TYR A 525 3.12 -3.64 -19.68
CA TYR A 525 3.27 -3.30 -21.10
C TYR A 525 3.42 -1.80 -21.37
N GLY A 526 2.69 -0.96 -20.62
CA GLY A 526 2.75 0.50 -20.76
C GLY A 526 4.15 1.04 -20.49
N ARG A 527 4.81 0.53 -19.44
CA ARG A 527 6.20 0.88 -19.13
C ARG A 527 7.14 0.43 -20.25
N GLN A 528 7.00 -0.77 -20.74
CA GLN A 528 7.86 -1.30 -21.80
C GLN A 528 7.74 -0.49 -23.09
N ILE A 529 6.53 -0.15 -23.50
CA ILE A 529 6.29 0.67 -24.69
C ILE A 529 6.81 2.10 -24.52
N THR A 530 6.69 2.69 -23.32
CA THR A 530 7.06 4.10 -23.09
C THR A 530 8.53 4.32 -22.78
N LEU A 531 9.28 3.31 -22.34
CA LEU A 531 10.75 3.41 -22.14
C LEU A 531 11.54 3.46 -23.45
N GLY A 532 10.87 3.28 -24.58
CA GLY A 532 11.52 3.28 -25.89
C GLY A 532 12.47 2.10 -26.08
N TRP A 533 13.39 2.23 -27.04
CA TRP A 533 14.28 1.15 -27.45
C TRP A 533 15.23 0.68 -26.33
N LYS A 534 15.61 1.55 -25.40
CA LYS A 534 16.42 1.14 -24.24
C LYS A 534 15.68 0.13 -23.33
N GLY A 535 14.39 0.34 -23.13
CA GLY A 535 13.55 -0.62 -22.40
C GLY A 535 13.44 -1.95 -23.14
N VAL A 536 13.27 -1.88 -24.44
CA VAL A 536 13.16 -3.02 -25.33
C VAL A 536 14.46 -3.84 -25.40
N SER A 537 15.62 -3.21 -25.47
CA SER A 537 16.92 -3.91 -25.48
C SER A 537 17.30 -4.50 -24.13
N GLN A 538 16.82 -3.92 -23.02
CA GLN A 538 16.94 -4.52 -21.68
C GLN A 538 16.04 -5.75 -21.54
N LEU A 539 14.87 -5.74 -22.15
CA LEU A 539 14.00 -6.90 -22.28
C LEU A 539 14.67 -8.03 -23.07
N GLU A 540 15.28 -7.72 -24.20
CA GLU A 540 16.00 -8.71 -25.02
C GLU A 540 17.06 -9.47 -24.20
N LYS A 541 17.77 -8.79 -23.30
CA LYS A 541 18.76 -9.41 -22.42
C LYS A 541 18.13 -10.20 -21.26
N ALA A 542 17.00 -9.75 -20.73
CA ALA A 542 16.31 -10.42 -19.61
C ALA A 542 15.49 -11.64 -20.04
N LEU A 543 15.07 -11.69 -21.29
CA LEU A 543 14.09 -12.63 -21.79
C LEU A 543 14.64 -13.96 -22.24
N THR A 544 15.91 -14.04 -22.62
CA THR A 544 16.51 -15.29 -23.13
C THR A 544 16.50 -16.45 -22.13
N SER A 545 16.43 -16.16 -20.82
CA SER A 545 16.39 -17.21 -19.79
C SER A 545 15.01 -17.44 -19.15
N GLN A 546 14.15 -16.40 -19.09
CA GLN A 546 12.84 -16.47 -18.41
C GLN A 546 11.66 -16.66 -19.39
N PHE A 547 11.88 -16.38 -20.65
CA PHE A 547 10.85 -16.35 -21.69
C PHE A 547 10.05 -17.66 -21.83
N ARG A 548 10.74 -18.81 -21.82
CA ARG A 548 10.08 -20.11 -21.93
C ARG A 548 9.14 -20.40 -20.76
N GLN A 549 9.57 -20.05 -19.54
CA GLN A 549 8.75 -20.22 -18.34
C GLN A 549 7.51 -19.31 -18.36
N TRP A 550 7.63 -18.12 -18.92
CA TRP A 550 6.50 -17.20 -19.03
C TRP A 550 5.50 -17.64 -20.07
N LYS A 551 5.97 -18.14 -21.22
CA LYS A 551 5.11 -18.61 -22.30
C LYS A 551 4.14 -19.69 -21.81
N ASP A 552 4.63 -20.69 -21.11
CA ASP A 552 3.82 -21.81 -20.60
C ASP A 552 2.76 -21.36 -19.60
N LYS A 553 3.00 -20.26 -18.86
CA LYS A 553 2.06 -19.69 -17.90
C LYS A 553 1.08 -18.71 -18.54
N VAL A 554 1.49 -17.98 -19.57
CA VAL A 554 0.73 -16.90 -20.19
C VAL A 554 -0.15 -17.40 -21.33
N GLU A 555 0.32 -18.32 -22.18
CA GLU A 555 -0.48 -18.84 -23.30
C GLU A 555 -1.87 -19.37 -22.89
N PRO A 556 -2.03 -20.11 -21.79
CA PRO A 556 -3.33 -20.62 -21.38
C PRO A 556 -4.36 -19.51 -21.08
N VAL A 557 -3.93 -18.30 -20.70
CA VAL A 557 -4.89 -17.23 -20.30
C VAL A 557 -5.62 -16.62 -21.49
N LYS A 558 -5.20 -16.87 -22.73
CA LYS A 558 -5.93 -16.41 -23.93
C LYS A 558 -7.39 -16.89 -23.97
N HIS A 559 -7.67 -18.06 -23.40
CA HIS A 559 -9.01 -18.65 -23.39
C HIS A 559 -9.94 -18.00 -22.35
N VAL A 560 -9.38 -17.27 -21.39
CA VAL A 560 -10.15 -16.61 -20.29
C VAL A 560 -11.15 -15.61 -20.84
N PHE A 561 -10.86 -14.95 -21.97
CA PHE A 561 -11.75 -13.91 -22.53
C PHE A 561 -13.08 -14.46 -23.05
N ARG A 562 -13.09 -15.69 -23.61
CA ARG A 562 -14.34 -16.37 -23.95
C ARG A 562 -15.17 -16.70 -22.72
N GLU A 563 -14.52 -17.15 -21.67
CA GLU A 563 -15.19 -17.44 -20.39
C GLU A 563 -15.74 -16.17 -19.74
N LEU A 564 -14.93 -15.09 -19.68
CA LEU A 564 -15.37 -13.79 -19.18
C LEU A 564 -16.55 -13.23 -19.96
N ALA A 565 -16.59 -13.38 -21.28
CA ALA A 565 -17.72 -12.95 -22.10
C ALA A 565 -19.04 -13.66 -21.74
N GLY A 566 -18.96 -14.86 -21.16
CA GLY A 566 -20.11 -15.63 -20.68
C GLY A 566 -20.58 -15.24 -19.27
N ILE A 567 -19.78 -14.51 -18.49
CA ILE A 567 -20.13 -14.14 -17.13
C ILE A 567 -21.21 -13.04 -17.12
N PRO A 568 -22.34 -13.24 -16.42
CA PRO A 568 -23.32 -12.18 -16.19
C PRO A 568 -22.68 -11.00 -15.46
N TRP A 569 -22.62 -9.84 -16.10
CA TRP A 569 -21.91 -8.68 -15.60
C TRP A 569 -22.77 -7.83 -14.66
N ASN A 570 -23.30 -8.47 -13.62
CA ASN A 570 -24.17 -7.91 -12.62
C ASN A 570 -23.46 -7.86 -11.24
N GLY A 571 -23.77 -6.82 -10.46
CA GLY A 571 -23.18 -6.61 -9.14
C GLY A 571 -21.75 -6.05 -9.17
N GLY A 572 -21.42 -5.28 -8.11
CA GLY A 572 -20.16 -4.52 -8.03
C GLY A 572 -18.92 -5.40 -8.02
N PHE A 573 -18.94 -6.51 -7.30
CA PHE A 573 -17.79 -7.42 -7.17
C PHE A 573 -17.45 -8.12 -8.50
N ILE A 574 -18.45 -8.65 -9.19
CA ILE A 574 -18.24 -9.32 -10.49
C ILE A 574 -17.70 -8.31 -11.49
N ARG A 575 -18.30 -7.11 -11.57
CA ARG A 575 -17.82 -6.06 -12.49
C ARG A 575 -16.38 -5.70 -12.28
N ARG A 576 -15.99 -5.50 -11.02
CA ARG A 576 -14.63 -5.13 -10.69
C ARG A 576 -13.66 -6.27 -10.97
N ASP A 577 -13.93 -7.47 -10.45
CA ASP A 577 -13.00 -8.58 -10.55
C ASP A 577 -12.82 -9.09 -11.97
N THR A 578 -13.87 -9.07 -12.79
CA THR A 578 -13.75 -9.43 -14.22
C THR A 578 -12.87 -8.46 -14.99
N ILE A 579 -12.92 -7.16 -14.67
CA ILE A 579 -12.00 -6.18 -15.26
C ILE A 579 -10.58 -6.39 -14.74
N ASP A 580 -10.37 -6.65 -13.45
CA ASP A 580 -9.05 -6.94 -12.89
C ASP A 580 -8.42 -8.19 -13.51
N LEU A 581 -9.20 -9.24 -13.68
CA LEU A 581 -8.76 -10.47 -14.33
C LEU A 581 -8.45 -10.26 -15.82
N ALA A 582 -9.34 -9.57 -16.54
CA ALA A 582 -9.17 -9.29 -17.97
C ALA A 582 -7.93 -8.43 -18.25
N ARG A 583 -7.76 -7.31 -17.54
CA ARG A 583 -6.62 -6.44 -17.75
C ARG A 583 -5.30 -7.08 -17.33
N THR A 584 -5.30 -7.91 -16.27
CA THR A 584 -4.11 -8.65 -15.86
C THR A 584 -3.73 -9.70 -16.92
N ALA A 585 -4.69 -10.48 -17.40
CA ALA A 585 -4.47 -11.48 -18.45
C ALA A 585 -3.97 -10.81 -19.74
N LEU A 586 -4.62 -9.74 -20.18
CA LEU A 586 -4.27 -9.02 -21.41
C LEU A 586 -2.89 -8.36 -21.32
N ASP A 587 -2.54 -7.76 -20.16
CA ASP A 587 -1.19 -7.23 -19.94
C ASP A 587 -0.11 -8.30 -20.15
N ARG A 588 -0.30 -9.48 -19.58
CA ARG A 588 0.67 -10.57 -19.71
C ARG A 588 0.80 -11.06 -21.15
N ILE A 589 -0.30 -11.13 -21.87
CA ILE A 589 -0.30 -11.48 -23.30
C ILE A 589 0.42 -10.39 -24.12
N ILE A 590 0.08 -9.13 -23.92
CA ILE A 590 0.76 -8.01 -24.61
C ILE A 590 2.26 -8.03 -24.35
N LEU A 591 2.67 -8.22 -23.09
CA LEU A 591 4.08 -8.32 -22.72
C LEU A 591 4.75 -9.50 -23.44
N LEU A 592 4.14 -10.68 -23.46
CA LEU A 592 4.68 -11.86 -24.14
C LEU A 592 4.87 -11.56 -25.63
N ARG A 593 3.85 -11.03 -26.31
CA ARG A 593 3.89 -10.74 -27.75
C ARG A 593 4.86 -9.61 -28.10
N LEU A 594 4.94 -8.58 -27.26
CA LEU A 594 5.93 -7.51 -27.41
C LEU A 594 7.34 -8.08 -27.38
N ASN A 595 7.58 -8.99 -26.46
CA ASN A 595 8.88 -9.61 -26.29
C ASN A 595 9.26 -10.52 -27.45
N GLU A 596 8.32 -11.35 -27.93
CA GLU A 596 8.51 -12.17 -29.13
C GLU A 596 8.81 -11.29 -30.35
N LEU A 597 8.04 -10.22 -30.55
CA LEU A 597 8.24 -9.29 -31.65
C LEU A 597 9.62 -8.62 -31.60
N VAL A 598 10.04 -8.16 -30.40
CA VAL A 598 11.34 -7.50 -30.22
C VAL A 598 12.50 -8.44 -30.48
N PHE A 599 12.41 -9.67 -30.00
CA PHE A 599 13.41 -10.69 -30.28
C PHE A 599 13.54 -10.93 -31.80
N ASP A 600 12.42 -11.11 -32.47
CA ASP A 600 12.40 -11.37 -33.92
C ASP A 600 12.85 -10.19 -34.76
N ILE A 601 12.56 -8.96 -34.33
CA ILE A 601 13.15 -7.73 -34.94
C ILE A 601 14.67 -7.74 -34.77
N GLY A 602 15.17 -8.18 -33.61
CA GLY A 602 16.61 -8.32 -33.37
C GLY A 602 17.26 -9.34 -34.32
N GLU A 603 16.63 -10.48 -34.55
CA GLU A 603 17.13 -11.49 -35.48
C GLU A 603 17.02 -11.05 -36.96
N TRP A 604 15.94 -10.36 -37.34
CA TRP A 604 15.81 -9.75 -38.67
C TRP A 604 16.93 -8.72 -38.94
N ARG A 605 17.21 -7.88 -37.99
CA ARG A 605 18.31 -6.89 -38.06
C ARG A 605 19.69 -7.49 -38.23
N LYS A 606 19.89 -8.71 -37.71
CA LYS A 606 21.12 -9.48 -37.85
C LYS A 606 21.14 -10.30 -39.16
N GLY A 607 20.12 -10.21 -40.00
CA GLY A 607 19.97 -11.02 -41.22
C GLY A 607 19.71 -12.51 -40.99
N LYS A 608 19.29 -12.90 -39.77
CA LYS A 608 19.08 -14.31 -39.42
C LYS A 608 17.66 -14.82 -39.69
N ARG A 609 16.75 -13.92 -40.04
CA ARG A 609 15.39 -14.27 -40.45
C ARG A 609 14.84 -13.28 -41.46
N ASP A 610 13.81 -13.69 -42.20
CA ASP A 610 12.95 -12.79 -42.97
C ASP A 610 12.06 -11.94 -42.05
N GLY A 611 11.82 -10.71 -42.43
CA GLY A 611 11.02 -9.75 -41.70
C GLY A 611 9.56 -9.61 -42.19
N ALA A 612 9.13 -10.40 -43.18
CA ALA A 612 7.86 -10.18 -43.87
C ALA A 612 6.62 -10.24 -42.94
N ASP A 613 6.63 -11.05 -41.88
CA ASP A 613 5.55 -11.21 -40.91
C ASP A 613 5.54 -10.09 -39.81
N LEU A 614 6.69 -9.45 -39.56
CA LEU A 614 6.86 -8.51 -38.44
C LEU A 614 5.86 -7.34 -38.45
N PRO A 615 5.54 -6.71 -39.63
CA PRO A 615 4.53 -5.65 -39.68
C PRO A 615 3.12 -6.14 -39.27
N GLY A 616 2.78 -7.38 -39.68
CA GLY A 616 1.49 -7.99 -39.28
C GLY A 616 1.39 -8.18 -37.77
N ARG A 617 2.42 -8.72 -37.17
CA ARG A 617 2.50 -8.94 -35.71
C ARG A 617 2.50 -7.62 -34.91
N ALA A 618 3.18 -6.60 -35.41
CA ALA A 618 3.17 -5.28 -34.79
C ALA A 618 1.79 -4.61 -34.85
N ARG A 619 1.06 -4.76 -35.98
CA ARG A 619 -0.34 -4.29 -36.07
C ARG A 619 -1.26 -5.05 -35.15
N HIS A 620 -1.11 -6.36 -35.04
CA HIS A 620 -1.86 -7.18 -34.10
C HIS A 620 -1.63 -6.73 -32.64
N LEU A 621 -0.37 -6.54 -32.26
CA LEU A 621 -0.01 -6.03 -30.92
C LEU A 621 -0.62 -4.63 -30.67
N SER A 622 -0.64 -3.76 -31.68
CA SER A 622 -1.32 -2.46 -31.59
C SER A 622 -2.82 -2.62 -31.32
N THR A 623 -3.48 -3.59 -31.96
CA THR A 623 -4.90 -3.90 -31.69
C THR A 623 -5.10 -4.36 -30.24
N LEU A 624 -4.24 -5.20 -29.69
CA LEU A 624 -4.33 -5.63 -28.30
C LEU A 624 -4.16 -4.46 -27.32
N THR A 625 -3.28 -3.51 -27.62
CA THR A 625 -3.12 -2.30 -26.77
C THR A 625 -4.34 -1.37 -26.83
N ASP A 626 -5.02 -1.27 -27.96
CA ASP A 626 -6.29 -0.55 -28.07
C ASP A 626 -7.41 -1.25 -27.28
N LEU A 627 -7.49 -2.59 -27.36
CA LEU A 627 -8.44 -3.39 -26.59
C LEU A 627 -8.21 -3.31 -25.09
N MET A 628 -6.95 -3.14 -24.64
CA MET A 628 -6.67 -2.87 -23.22
C MET A 628 -7.33 -1.55 -22.78
N ALA A 629 -7.25 -0.51 -23.58
CA ALA A 629 -7.95 0.74 -23.26
C ALA A 629 -9.48 0.55 -23.22
N ASP A 630 -10.03 -0.28 -24.11
CA ASP A 630 -11.47 -0.63 -24.08
C ASP A 630 -11.87 -1.37 -22.79
N VAL A 631 -11.01 -2.23 -22.25
CA VAL A 631 -11.22 -2.90 -20.95
C VAL A 631 -11.24 -1.87 -19.82
N LEU A 632 -10.25 -0.98 -19.78
CA LEU A 632 -10.12 0.02 -18.71
C LEU A 632 -11.25 1.04 -18.69
N GLU A 633 -11.80 1.39 -19.85
CA GLU A 633 -12.94 2.30 -19.99
C GLU A 633 -14.20 1.78 -19.28
N LEU A 634 -14.32 0.48 -19.08
CA LEU A 634 -15.51 -0.15 -18.49
C LEU A 634 -15.62 0.02 -16.98
N HIS A 635 -14.62 0.54 -16.29
CA HIS A 635 -14.70 0.73 -14.84
C HIS A 635 -14.15 2.07 -14.38
N THR A 636 -14.82 2.71 -13.43
CA THR A 636 -14.48 4.04 -12.89
C THR A 636 -13.10 4.09 -12.21
N ASP A 637 -12.66 2.96 -11.64
CA ASP A 637 -11.39 2.88 -10.93
C ASP A 637 -10.16 3.06 -11.85
N TYR A 638 -10.34 2.96 -13.16
CA TYR A 638 -9.26 3.02 -14.14
C TYR A 638 -9.32 4.27 -15.04
N SER A 639 -9.76 5.41 -14.48
CA SER A 639 -9.82 6.68 -15.20
C SER A 639 -9.24 7.82 -14.35
N LEU A 640 -8.35 8.62 -14.93
CA LEU A 640 -7.81 9.82 -14.31
C LEU A 640 -8.89 10.90 -14.14
N TRP A 641 -9.84 10.97 -15.07
CA TRP A 641 -10.98 11.87 -14.93
C TRP A 641 -11.83 11.53 -13.70
N GLU A 642 -12.20 10.28 -13.53
CA GLU A 642 -12.96 9.83 -12.35
C GLU A 642 -12.18 10.06 -11.05
N SER A 643 -10.86 10.00 -11.11
CA SER A 643 -9.97 10.33 -9.98
C SER A 643 -10.08 11.78 -9.58
N TYR A 644 -9.99 12.65 -10.56
CA TYR A 644 -10.14 14.08 -10.33
C TYR A 644 -11.51 14.39 -9.73
N CYS A 645 -12.57 13.83 -10.28
CA CYS A 645 -13.92 14.01 -9.73
C CYS A 645 -14.04 13.56 -8.27
N ARG A 646 -13.34 12.49 -7.89
CA ARG A 646 -13.31 12.02 -6.50
C ARG A 646 -12.50 12.93 -5.58
N LEU A 647 -11.35 13.42 -6.04
CA LEU A 647 -10.55 14.39 -5.28
C LEU A 647 -11.36 15.67 -5.02
N GLU A 648 -11.99 16.20 -6.05
CA GLU A 648 -12.81 17.42 -5.98
C GLU A 648 -14.05 17.25 -5.08
N ALA A 649 -14.61 16.04 -5.01
CA ALA A 649 -15.73 15.71 -4.13
C ALA A 649 -15.36 15.62 -2.65
N VAL A 650 -14.08 15.35 -2.34
CA VAL A 650 -13.59 15.33 -0.95
C VAL A 650 -13.30 16.73 -0.47
N GLU A 651 -12.52 17.49 -1.23
CA GLU A 651 -12.13 18.87 -0.98
C GLU A 651 -11.73 19.49 -2.30
N LYS A 652 -12.05 20.77 -2.48
CA LYS A 652 -11.71 21.51 -3.70
C LYS A 652 -10.23 21.39 -4.03
N VAL A 653 -9.91 20.92 -5.23
CA VAL A 653 -8.55 20.84 -5.73
C VAL A 653 -8.02 22.25 -5.97
N GLN A 654 -6.93 22.59 -5.26
CA GLN A 654 -6.35 23.94 -5.30
C GLN A 654 -5.20 24.07 -6.29
N ASN A 655 -4.72 22.95 -6.84
CA ASN A 655 -3.62 22.97 -7.81
C ASN A 655 -4.12 23.37 -9.19
N PRO A 656 -3.63 24.50 -9.77
CA PRO A 656 -4.03 24.92 -11.14
C PRO A 656 -3.55 23.92 -12.21
N ASP A 657 -2.45 23.20 -11.94
CA ASP A 657 -1.85 22.20 -12.83
C ASP A 657 -2.21 20.76 -12.46
N PHE A 658 -3.40 20.57 -11.87
CA PHE A 658 -3.83 19.25 -11.37
C PHE A 658 -3.79 18.15 -12.44
N THR A 659 -4.06 18.47 -13.69
CA THR A 659 -4.00 17.52 -14.82
C THR A 659 -2.58 16.96 -14.95
N LYS A 660 -1.58 17.85 -15.01
CA LYS A 660 -0.17 17.45 -15.06
C LYS A 660 0.21 16.60 -13.85
N THR A 661 -0.21 17.00 -12.66
CA THR A 661 0.09 16.26 -11.42
C THR A 661 -0.53 14.86 -11.44
N LEU A 662 -1.77 14.69 -11.90
CA LEU A 662 -2.38 13.37 -12.05
C LEU A 662 -1.63 12.49 -13.04
N PHE A 663 -1.25 13.03 -14.21
CA PHE A 663 -0.48 12.30 -15.20
C PHE A 663 0.92 11.93 -14.68
N ASP A 664 1.60 12.85 -14.00
CA ASP A 664 2.91 12.60 -13.42
C ASP A 664 2.84 11.50 -12.35
N ASN A 665 1.86 11.56 -11.45
CA ASN A 665 1.64 10.52 -10.45
C ASN A 665 1.36 9.15 -11.08
N ALA A 666 0.53 9.10 -12.12
CA ALA A 666 0.19 7.87 -12.80
C ALA A 666 1.29 7.31 -13.70
N SER A 667 2.33 8.08 -13.99
CA SER A 667 3.36 7.73 -14.96
C SER A 667 4.79 8.08 -14.54
N CYS A 668 5.00 8.40 -13.26
CA CYS A 668 6.34 8.74 -12.76
C CYS A 668 7.23 7.50 -12.63
N ASP A 669 8.56 7.68 -12.74
CA ASP A 669 9.59 6.67 -12.53
C ASP A 669 9.25 5.31 -13.18
N TYR A 670 9.16 4.22 -12.41
CA TYR A 670 8.77 2.90 -12.91
C TYR A 670 7.25 2.71 -13.03
N CYS A 671 6.46 3.69 -12.61
CA CYS A 671 5.01 3.63 -12.70
C CYS A 671 4.51 3.93 -14.11
N ARG A 672 3.67 3.06 -14.64
CA ARG A 672 2.91 3.25 -15.89
C ARG A 672 1.56 2.59 -15.70
N SER A 673 0.69 3.32 -15.06
CA SER A 673 -0.55 2.75 -14.56
C SER A 673 -1.50 2.29 -15.66
N HIS A 674 -2.30 1.30 -15.34
CA HIS A 674 -3.44 0.91 -16.15
C HIS A 674 -4.59 1.91 -15.95
N GLN A 675 -4.46 3.08 -16.59
CA GLN A 675 -5.49 4.10 -16.63
C GLN A 675 -5.93 4.29 -18.09
N TYR A 676 -7.22 4.44 -18.30
CA TYR A 676 -7.83 4.56 -19.64
C TYR A 676 -7.15 5.64 -20.49
N GLU A 677 -6.96 6.82 -19.92
CA GLU A 677 -6.41 7.96 -20.65
C GLU A 677 -4.95 7.71 -21.06
N LEU A 678 -4.14 7.09 -20.19
CA LEU A 678 -2.77 6.70 -20.53
C LEU A 678 -2.77 5.58 -21.58
N ALA A 679 -3.59 4.56 -21.40
CA ALA A 679 -3.67 3.42 -22.30
C ALA A 679 -4.13 3.84 -23.71
N ARG A 680 -5.18 4.64 -23.80
CA ARG A 680 -5.77 5.09 -25.06
C ARG A 680 -4.90 6.07 -25.83
N TYR A 681 -4.45 7.12 -25.12
CA TYR A 681 -3.87 8.27 -25.81
C TYR A 681 -2.34 8.27 -25.79
N TRP A 682 -1.70 7.46 -24.97
CA TRP A 682 -0.25 7.34 -24.92
C TRP A 682 0.25 5.96 -25.34
N TYR A 683 -0.09 4.90 -24.61
CA TYR A 683 0.50 3.57 -24.85
C TYR A 683 0.09 3.01 -26.21
N ALA A 684 -1.22 3.00 -26.52
CA ALA A 684 -1.72 2.54 -27.81
C ALA A 684 -1.26 3.43 -28.96
N ALA A 685 -1.20 4.77 -28.76
CA ALA A 685 -0.69 5.70 -29.77
C ALA A 685 0.78 5.42 -30.12
N ARG A 686 1.62 5.17 -29.11
CA ARG A 686 3.03 4.80 -29.34
C ARG A 686 3.16 3.47 -30.09
N MET A 687 2.35 2.47 -29.72
CA MET A 687 2.40 1.18 -30.36
C MET A 687 1.96 1.27 -31.84
N ARG A 688 0.90 2.03 -32.16
CA ARG A 688 0.51 2.32 -33.54
C ARG A 688 1.63 3.00 -34.35
N LYS A 689 2.32 3.97 -33.75
CA LYS A 689 3.47 4.65 -34.37
C LYS A 689 4.63 3.68 -34.63
N ALA A 690 4.94 2.82 -33.65
CA ALA A 690 5.97 1.80 -33.78
C ALA A 690 5.63 0.77 -34.87
N ALA A 691 4.39 0.31 -34.94
CA ALA A 691 3.92 -0.62 -35.99
C ALA A 691 4.02 -0.01 -37.38
N SER A 692 3.65 1.27 -37.54
CA SER A 692 3.79 1.98 -38.80
C SER A 692 5.25 2.14 -39.25
N ARG A 693 6.14 2.48 -38.29
CA ARG A 693 7.59 2.59 -38.56
C ARG A 693 8.20 1.26 -38.96
N LEU A 694 7.82 0.18 -38.25
CA LEU A 694 8.30 -1.17 -38.60
C LEU A 694 7.85 -1.57 -39.99
N ALA A 695 6.60 -1.30 -40.37
CA ALA A 695 6.11 -1.61 -41.70
C ALA A 695 6.91 -0.88 -42.81
N LYS A 696 7.24 0.39 -42.59
CA LYS A 696 8.10 1.14 -43.52
C LYS A 696 9.52 0.58 -43.55
N ALA A 697 10.12 0.33 -42.38
CA ALA A 697 11.47 -0.20 -42.29
C ALA A 697 11.65 -1.55 -42.97
N VAL A 698 10.69 -2.46 -42.85
CA VAL A 698 10.70 -3.76 -43.53
C VAL A 698 10.56 -3.56 -45.04
N ALA A 699 9.63 -2.69 -45.47
CA ALA A 699 9.42 -2.44 -46.90
C ALA A 699 10.63 -1.78 -47.59
N SER A 700 11.37 -0.92 -46.88
CA SER A 700 12.60 -0.27 -47.41
C SER A 700 13.89 -1.01 -47.06
N HIS A 701 13.83 -2.16 -46.38
CA HIS A 701 14.99 -2.91 -45.86
C HIS A 701 15.91 -2.11 -44.93
N GLU A 702 15.33 -1.16 -44.20
CA GLU A 702 16.06 -0.31 -43.21
C GLU A 702 16.20 -1.00 -41.87
N CYS A 703 17.12 -1.93 -41.76
CA CYS A 703 17.32 -2.72 -40.53
C CYS A 703 17.69 -1.90 -39.28
N HIS A 704 18.12 -0.64 -39.42
CA HIS A 704 18.51 0.22 -38.31
C HIS A 704 17.47 1.30 -37.96
N ALA A 705 16.27 1.25 -38.55
CA ALA A 705 15.22 2.21 -38.25
C ALA A 705 14.86 2.25 -36.76
N VAL A 706 14.67 3.46 -36.23
CA VAL A 706 14.24 3.66 -34.82
C VAL A 706 12.73 3.42 -34.73
N LEU A 707 12.34 2.32 -34.14
CA LEU A 707 10.93 1.95 -33.96
C LEU A 707 10.29 2.62 -32.74
N PHE A 708 10.99 2.57 -31.62
CA PHE A 708 10.60 3.26 -30.39
C PHE A 708 11.63 4.35 -30.10
N ASP A 709 11.26 5.59 -30.30
CA ASP A 709 12.09 6.72 -29.91
C ASP A 709 11.92 7.03 -28.40
N ASN A 710 12.81 7.85 -27.85
CA ASN A 710 12.73 8.32 -26.48
C ASN A 710 11.93 9.63 -26.37
N SER A 711 11.17 10.01 -27.42
CA SER A 711 10.42 11.26 -27.38
C SER A 711 9.27 11.16 -26.38
N GLU A 712 9.09 12.21 -25.64
CA GLU A 712 7.93 12.41 -24.74
C GLU A 712 6.79 13.13 -25.48
N ASP A 713 6.86 13.24 -26.83
CA ASP A 713 5.94 14.07 -27.62
C ASP A 713 4.47 13.64 -27.41
N GLU A 714 4.19 12.33 -27.42
CA GLU A 714 2.84 11.85 -27.21
C GLU A 714 2.36 12.13 -25.78
N ARG A 715 3.24 12.01 -24.79
CA ARG A 715 2.92 12.34 -23.38
C ARG A 715 2.67 13.84 -23.22
N GLN A 716 3.53 14.68 -23.79
CA GLN A 716 3.36 16.14 -23.74
C GLN A 716 2.07 16.58 -24.44
N ALA A 717 1.79 16.02 -25.61
CA ALA A 717 0.55 16.29 -26.34
C ALA A 717 -0.71 15.85 -25.53
N LEU A 718 -0.60 14.77 -24.77
CA LEU A 718 -1.67 14.30 -23.90
C LEU A 718 -1.86 15.25 -22.70
N MET A 719 -0.77 15.63 -22.02
CA MET A 719 -0.83 16.54 -20.86
C MET A 719 -1.31 17.96 -21.22
N GLY A 720 -1.14 18.38 -22.47
CA GLY A 720 -1.63 19.65 -22.97
C GLY A 720 -3.15 19.69 -23.24
N LYS A 721 -3.85 18.56 -23.12
CA LYS A 721 -5.31 18.50 -23.32
C LYS A 721 -6.07 18.69 -22.00
N PRO A 722 -7.21 19.38 -22.01
CA PRO A 722 -8.09 19.39 -20.85
C PRO A 722 -8.50 17.96 -20.47
N LEU A 723 -8.37 17.60 -19.19
CA LEU A 723 -8.64 16.23 -18.72
C LEU A 723 -10.07 15.80 -19.02
N GLU A 724 -11.03 16.73 -18.95
CA GLU A 724 -12.43 16.47 -19.30
C GLU A 724 -12.60 15.99 -20.75
N SER A 725 -11.80 16.49 -21.69
CA SER A 725 -11.84 16.07 -23.11
C SER A 725 -11.36 14.62 -23.33
N LEU A 726 -10.71 14.05 -22.33
CA LEU A 726 -10.13 12.71 -22.36
C LEU A 726 -11.00 11.68 -21.60
N ARG A 727 -12.08 12.13 -20.96
CA ARG A 727 -12.94 11.28 -20.13
C ARG A 727 -13.47 10.07 -20.89
N PRO A 728 -13.68 8.93 -20.19
CA PRO A 728 -14.40 7.80 -20.76
C PRO A 728 -15.82 8.18 -21.20
N THR A 729 -16.21 7.76 -22.38
CA THR A 729 -17.53 8.07 -22.94
C THR A 729 -18.39 6.84 -23.19
N ARG A 730 -17.79 5.66 -23.24
CA ARG A 730 -18.47 4.41 -23.52
C ARG A 730 -19.33 3.98 -22.32
N PRO A 731 -20.61 3.64 -22.52
CA PRO A 731 -21.47 3.16 -21.44
C PRO A 731 -20.92 1.86 -20.81
N ARG A 732 -20.92 1.81 -19.48
CA ARG A 732 -20.43 0.66 -18.68
C ARG A 732 -21.53 -0.37 -18.51
N THR A 733 -21.89 -1.04 -19.61
CA THR A 733 -22.99 -2.02 -19.71
C THR A 733 -22.44 -3.45 -19.88
N GLU A 734 -23.29 -4.44 -19.56
CA GLU A 734 -23.00 -5.85 -19.83
C GLU A 734 -22.72 -6.12 -21.30
N THR A 735 -23.49 -5.50 -22.21
CA THR A 735 -23.29 -5.63 -23.66
C THR A 735 -21.91 -5.15 -24.07
N ASN A 736 -21.47 -3.97 -23.59
CA ASN A 736 -20.15 -3.45 -23.91
C ASN A 736 -19.03 -4.30 -23.31
N PHE A 737 -19.22 -4.81 -22.10
CA PHE A 737 -18.28 -5.75 -21.49
C PHE A 737 -18.14 -7.03 -22.32
N ARG A 738 -19.25 -7.68 -22.62
CA ARG A 738 -19.30 -8.91 -23.44
C ARG A 738 -18.65 -8.71 -24.80
N THR A 739 -19.01 -7.64 -25.50
CA THR A 739 -18.44 -7.30 -26.81
C THR A 739 -16.92 -7.09 -26.72
N THR A 740 -16.43 -6.41 -25.68
CA THR A 740 -14.98 -6.21 -25.48
C THR A 740 -14.27 -7.53 -25.27
N MET A 741 -14.78 -8.40 -24.39
CA MET A 741 -14.19 -9.72 -24.13
C MET A 741 -14.18 -10.59 -25.39
N GLN A 742 -15.25 -10.59 -26.16
CA GLN A 742 -15.33 -11.29 -27.46
C GLN A 742 -14.31 -10.74 -28.46
N SER A 743 -14.18 -9.42 -28.57
CA SER A 743 -13.22 -8.79 -29.47
C SER A 743 -11.77 -9.17 -29.15
N ILE A 744 -11.43 -9.28 -27.86
CA ILE A 744 -10.10 -9.76 -27.43
C ILE A 744 -9.93 -11.23 -27.82
N ALA A 745 -10.91 -12.08 -27.52
CA ALA A 745 -10.86 -13.49 -27.85
C ALA A 745 -10.67 -13.71 -29.36
N ASP A 746 -11.46 -13.00 -30.20
CA ASP A 746 -11.38 -13.07 -31.66
C ASP A 746 -10.03 -12.57 -32.19
N ALA A 747 -9.46 -11.54 -31.58
CA ALA A 747 -8.13 -11.06 -31.94
C ALA A 747 -7.06 -12.13 -31.70
N LEU A 748 -7.11 -12.77 -30.51
CA LEU A 748 -6.15 -13.81 -30.14
C LEU A 748 -6.30 -15.10 -30.94
N GLU A 749 -7.53 -15.46 -31.37
CA GLU A 749 -7.77 -16.62 -32.24
C GLU A 749 -7.26 -16.37 -33.66
N ARG A 750 -7.45 -15.17 -34.21
CA ARG A 750 -6.90 -14.80 -35.54
C ARG A 750 -5.38 -14.86 -35.59
N GLU A 751 -4.72 -14.52 -34.48
CA GLU A 751 -3.27 -14.66 -34.34
C GLU A 751 -2.82 -16.13 -34.63
N MET A 752 -3.53 -17.09 -34.06
CA MET A 752 -3.20 -18.52 -34.22
C MET A 752 -3.34 -19.03 -35.68
N MET A 753 -4.13 -18.36 -36.51
CA MET A 753 -4.33 -18.74 -37.88
C MET A 753 -3.36 -18.04 -38.85
N GLN A 754 -2.71 -16.98 -38.44
CA GLN A 754 -1.88 -16.13 -39.31
C GLN A 754 -0.38 -16.30 -39.08
N PHE A 755 0.05 -16.85 -37.96
CA PHE A 755 1.44 -17.03 -37.55
C PHE A 755 1.73 -18.40 -36.99
#